data_62b351a823e9ae1a394271db78a8c26d
#
_entry.id   62b351a823e9ae1a394271db78a8c26d
#
_cell.length_a   1.000
_cell.length_b   1.000
_cell.length_c   1.000
_cell.angle_alpha   90.00
_cell.angle_beta   90.00
_cell.angle_gamma   90.00
#
_symmetry.space_group_name_H-M   'P 1'
#
loop_
_entity.id
_entity.type
_entity.pdbx_description
1 polymer ?
#
loop_
_entity_poly.entity_id
_entity_poly.type
_entity_poly.pdbx_seq_one_letter_code
_entity_poly.pdbx_strand_id
1 'polypeptide(L)'
;MSTPMIKQWKKFKEQYPEDTILFFQAGDFYELYYQDAKLGHKELNITLTAKKTKNEKIPMAGVPLHAVEKYILQLVRKGYKIAICDQVEDAQASKGIVKRDVVQVITPGTIFGDQLLDGKINNYLVSLARKGSDIGLAMVDISTGEFLVTEFTGTDALEELKDEITRLNPAEILIPENLLDDTDLILIISHDQSRVLTPIDSYYTSYEETYKLLTSHFGTLSLDGFGIESFKLGICAAGMIIHYLRETQKSNELYNITKIVPYSLKEYMMLDDQTLRSLEIFKNLRDGTSQFTLLEILDRTQTPMGSRLLKKWLRHPLNDIEKIQERLDAVEVFVTNTLLLANLRDILTNISDIERIISKVGLGKANGRDLLALKDSLLHIPELKGILNTDSKLILSLKDHLYDLSGLIQLIERSIKEECPPSVREGNIIKHGFNKSLDELQSVLSEGTDWILNYEKEERRRTRFDKLKVGFNNVFGYYIEITQAALRKGKVPEDYIRKQTLVNSERFITPELKQWEDKILGADEKIKNLEYEIFCEIRQETAKQIDKIQENAQSIAILDVISTFAEIASQNQYIKPNILDSDDINIEGGRHPVVEKVLGEENFIPNDTHLDSHENQIMIITGPNMAGKSTYLRQVALIVLMAHIGCYVPANNLAKIGLCDRIFTRVGAWDFIAMELSTFMVEMVEVANILNNATSKSLIILDEVGRGTSTYDGMALAWAITEFLHQNSHSAGKTLFATHYHQLNQLARYYPRIKNYQFAVKRKGQEILFLHKILPGGTDRSYGVEVARLAGLPQTVVDRAREILQIFEEAETPQVLESKKLPTSKPQLTQLTLFDVSKINSNKSERLDPMQELSPEHILGDKIINELKMIDLDNITPLNALNKLHELKKKLNEEDKK
;
A
#
# COMPACT_ATOMS: atom_id res chain seq x y z
N MET A 1 14.93 42.65 15.98
CA MET A 1 13.78 41.95 16.57
C MET A 1 12.99 41.31 15.41
N SER A 2 12.74 40.02 15.49
CA SER A 2 11.90 39.30 14.54
C SER A 2 10.47 39.89 14.56
N THR A 3 9.81 39.91 13.41
CA THR A 3 8.41 40.38 13.32
C THR A 3 7.52 39.49 14.21
N PRO A 4 6.41 40.00 14.74
CA PRO A 4 5.51 39.20 15.59
C PRO A 4 5.04 37.89 14.92
N MET A 5 4.78 37.88 13.62
CA MET A 5 4.41 36.72 12.84
C MET A 5 5.52 35.63 12.80
N ILE A 6 6.79 36.04 12.65
CA ILE A 6 7.94 35.12 12.68
C ILE A 6 8.15 34.54 14.09
N LYS A 7 7.85 35.30 15.15
CA LYS A 7 7.87 34.79 16.51
C LYS A 7 6.80 33.73 16.74
N GLN A 8 5.60 33.93 16.17
CA GLN A 8 4.51 32.96 16.21
C GLN A 8 4.91 31.68 15.45
N TRP A 9 5.47 31.80 14.24
CA TRP A 9 5.99 30.67 13.47
C TRP A 9 7.04 29.87 14.27
N LYS A 10 8.04 30.54 14.87
CA LYS A 10 9.08 29.85 15.66
C LYS A 10 8.48 29.07 16.82
N LYS A 11 7.53 29.68 17.55
CA LYS A 11 6.84 29.03 18.68
C LYS A 11 6.15 27.71 18.26
N PHE A 12 5.53 27.67 17.06
CA PHE A 12 4.94 26.44 16.56
C PHE A 12 5.99 25.45 16.08
N LYS A 13 7.01 25.92 15.34
CA LYS A 13 8.06 25.03 14.84
C LYS A 13 8.83 24.31 15.94
N GLU A 14 9.09 24.97 17.06
CA GLU A 14 9.77 24.41 18.24
C GLU A 14 8.99 23.28 18.93
N GLN A 15 7.70 23.10 18.61
CA GLN A 15 6.85 22.02 19.15
C GLN A 15 6.96 20.72 18.34
N TYR A 16 7.62 20.74 17.19
CA TYR A 16 7.70 19.60 16.26
C TYR A 16 9.15 19.26 15.94
N PRO A 17 9.44 18.00 15.62
CA PRO A 17 10.75 17.56 15.15
C PRO A 17 11.23 18.32 13.91
N GLU A 18 12.53 18.32 13.66
CA GLU A 18 13.14 19.05 12.53
C GLU A 18 12.65 18.54 11.17
N ASP A 19 12.32 17.25 11.05
CA ASP A 19 11.77 16.62 9.86
C ASP A 19 10.32 16.99 9.53
N THR A 20 9.63 17.70 10.45
CA THR A 20 8.26 18.17 10.26
C THR A 20 8.25 19.55 9.64
N ILE A 21 7.71 19.70 8.45
CA ILE A 21 7.63 20.96 7.71
C ILE A 21 6.38 21.72 8.16
N LEU A 22 6.53 23.00 8.56
CA LEU A 22 5.42 23.81 8.99
C LEU A 22 4.86 24.65 7.84
N PHE A 23 3.65 24.30 7.37
CA PHE A 23 2.85 25.13 6.46
C PHE A 23 2.08 26.19 7.26
N PHE A 24 2.50 27.44 7.17
CA PHE A 24 1.99 28.53 7.98
C PHE A 24 1.10 29.47 7.16
N GLN A 25 -0.19 29.47 7.40
CA GLN A 25 -1.14 30.25 6.62
C GLN A 25 -0.92 31.76 6.79
N ALA A 26 -0.78 32.44 5.65
CA ALA A 26 -0.66 33.90 5.56
C ALA A 26 -1.45 34.41 4.36
N GLY A 27 -2.69 34.83 4.55
CA GLY A 27 -3.63 35.19 3.48
C GLY A 27 -3.94 33.98 2.63
N ASP A 28 -3.80 34.07 1.30
CA ASP A 28 -4.11 33.04 0.32
C ASP A 28 -2.97 32.01 0.10
N PHE A 29 -1.93 32.06 0.95
CA PHE A 29 -0.76 31.20 0.85
C PHE A 29 -0.46 30.49 2.16
N TYR A 30 0.15 29.29 2.06
CA TYR A 30 0.96 28.72 3.12
C TYR A 30 2.41 29.14 2.90
N GLU A 31 2.97 29.87 3.84
CA GLU A 31 4.37 30.33 3.82
C GLU A 31 5.25 29.36 4.60
N LEU A 32 6.38 28.98 4.00
CA LEU A 32 7.45 28.22 4.61
C LEU A 32 8.61 29.16 4.93
N TYR A 33 9.30 28.96 6.06
CA TYR A 33 10.41 29.82 6.47
C TYR A 33 11.67 29.02 6.83
N TYR A 34 12.82 29.70 6.81
CA TYR A 34 14.12 29.15 7.20
C TYR A 34 14.47 27.85 6.44
N GLN A 35 14.72 26.77 7.18
CA GLN A 35 15.06 25.46 6.61
C GLN A 35 13.88 24.86 5.84
N ASP A 36 12.66 25.01 6.35
CA ASP A 36 11.45 24.52 5.67
C ASP A 36 11.28 25.14 4.28
N ALA A 37 11.64 26.44 4.13
CA ALA A 37 11.62 27.10 2.82
C ALA A 37 12.69 26.57 1.86
N LYS A 38 13.89 26.27 2.35
CA LYS A 38 14.95 25.67 1.52
C LYS A 38 14.60 24.26 1.09
N LEU A 39 14.04 23.48 2.00
CA LEU A 39 13.57 22.12 1.74
C LEU A 39 12.40 22.14 0.74
N GLY A 40 11.42 23.03 0.94
CA GLY A 40 10.31 23.22 0.00
C GLY A 40 10.79 23.61 -1.40
N HIS A 41 11.79 24.49 -1.50
CA HIS A 41 12.41 24.82 -2.79
C HIS A 41 13.05 23.58 -3.45
N LYS A 42 13.83 22.82 -2.71
CA LYS A 42 14.54 21.63 -3.21
C LYS A 42 13.58 20.52 -3.65
N GLU A 43 12.61 20.19 -2.80
CA GLU A 43 11.76 19.01 -2.97
C GLU A 43 10.52 19.26 -3.84
N LEU A 44 10.00 20.50 -3.84
CA LEU A 44 8.78 20.89 -4.56
C LEU A 44 9.04 21.73 -5.81
N ASN A 45 10.30 22.15 -6.03
CA ASN A 45 10.69 23.04 -7.11
C ASN A 45 9.92 24.40 -7.12
N ILE A 46 9.56 24.91 -5.92
CA ILE A 46 8.92 26.21 -5.73
C ILE A 46 9.97 27.31 -5.57
N THR A 47 9.58 28.55 -5.89
CA THR A 47 10.51 29.68 -5.85
C THR A 47 10.94 30.02 -4.42
N LEU A 48 12.26 30.01 -4.17
CA LEU A 48 12.84 30.48 -2.92
C LEU A 48 13.01 32.00 -2.97
N THR A 49 12.33 32.70 -2.10
CA THR A 49 12.40 34.14 -1.92
C THR A 49 12.97 34.49 -0.54
N ALA A 50 12.96 35.76 -0.18
CA ALA A 50 13.37 36.17 1.15
C ALA A 50 12.52 37.31 1.68
N LYS A 51 12.03 37.17 2.90
CA LYS A 51 11.35 38.22 3.67
C LYS A 51 12.38 39.11 4.36
N LYS A 52 12.45 40.34 3.98
CA LYS A 52 13.37 41.33 4.58
C LYS A 52 12.77 41.80 5.91
N THR A 53 13.49 41.60 6.99
CA THR A 53 13.25 42.23 8.29
C THR A 53 14.29 43.32 8.55
N LYS A 54 14.10 44.17 9.56
CA LYS A 54 15.07 45.25 9.87
C LYS A 54 16.50 44.73 10.10
N ASN A 55 16.67 43.47 10.54
CA ASN A 55 17.98 42.93 10.96
C ASN A 55 18.38 41.66 10.22
N GLU A 56 17.49 41.02 9.42
CA GLU A 56 17.75 39.70 8.85
C GLU A 56 16.97 39.51 7.53
N LYS A 57 17.56 38.77 6.63
CA LYS A 57 16.95 38.28 5.39
C LYS A 57 16.53 36.84 5.57
N ILE A 58 15.25 36.58 5.83
CA ILE A 58 14.72 35.26 6.15
C ILE A 58 14.33 34.52 4.86
N PRO A 59 14.91 33.33 4.57
CA PRO A 59 14.46 32.50 3.45
C PRO A 59 12.96 32.21 3.58
N MET A 60 12.23 32.32 2.48
CA MET A 60 10.79 32.11 2.42
C MET A 60 10.41 31.46 1.09
N ALA A 61 9.48 30.51 1.14
CA ALA A 61 8.79 29.95 -0.01
C ALA A 61 7.29 29.92 0.28
N GLY A 62 6.45 29.93 -0.73
CA GLY A 62 5.00 29.96 -0.55
C GLY A 62 4.29 29.01 -1.50
N VAL A 63 3.21 28.41 -1.02
CA VAL A 63 2.31 27.50 -1.73
C VAL A 63 0.90 28.08 -1.68
N PRO A 64 0.19 28.24 -2.80
CA PRO A 64 -1.20 28.71 -2.78
C PRO A 64 -2.13 27.75 -2.06
N LEU A 65 -3.08 28.25 -1.26
CA LEU A 65 -4.05 27.45 -0.52
C LEU A 65 -4.81 26.45 -1.41
N HIS A 66 -5.28 26.90 -2.59
CA HIS A 66 -6.06 26.05 -3.51
C HIS A 66 -5.26 24.91 -4.17
N ALA A 67 -3.93 24.95 -4.09
CA ALA A 67 -3.04 23.94 -4.70
C ALA A 67 -2.24 23.14 -3.65
N VAL A 68 -2.47 23.39 -2.37
CA VAL A 68 -1.65 22.86 -1.27
C VAL A 68 -1.59 21.33 -1.22
N GLU A 69 -2.71 20.65 -1.50
CA GLU A 69 -2.80 19.17 -1.43
C GLU A 69 -1.78 18.48 -2.35
N LYS A 70 -1.58 19.01 -3.57
CA LYS A 70 -0.57 18.48 -4.50
C LYS A 70 0.84 18.53 -3.92
N TYR A 71 1.18 19.61 -3.23
CA TYR A 71 2.51 19.80 -2.64
C TYR A 71 2.67 18.95 -1.36
N ILE A 72 1.61 18.84 -0.56
CA ILE A 72 1.56 17.94 0.60
C ILE A 72 1.86 16.51 0.14
N LEU A 73 1.14 16.01 -0.88
CA LEU A 73 1.34 14.66 -1.40
C LEU A 73 2.78 14.39 -1.83
N GLN A 74 3.41 15.36 -2.53
CA GLN A 74 4.80 15.21 -2.97
C GLN A 74 5.79 15.08 -1.81
N LEU A 75 5.59 15.83 -0.73
CA LEU A 75 6.46 15.77 0.46
C LEU A 75 6.21 14.50 1.28
N VAL A 76 4.95 14.17 1.50
CA VAL A 76 4.60 13.00 2.32
C VAL A 76 5.04 11.69 1.66
N ARG A 77 4.94 11.58 0.32
CA ARG A 77 5.50 10.43 -0.44
C ARG A 77 7.02 10.29 -0.32
N LYS A 78 7.71 11.37 0.05
CA LYS A 78 9.16 11.36 0.34
C LYS A 78 9.47 11.17 1.83
N GLY A 79 8.44 10.86 2.64
CA GLY A 79 8.57 10.57 4.06
C GLY A 79 8.53 11.78 4.99
N TYR A 80 8.32 13.00 4.49
CA TYR A 80 8.24 14.20 5.34
C TYR A 80 6.89 14.28 6.06
N LYS A 81 6.91 14.79 7.30
CA LYS A 81 5.73 15.14 8.08
C LYS A 81 5.38 16.62 7.86
N ILE A 82 4.10 16.96 7.84
CA ILE A 82 3.64 18.33 7.55
C ILE A 82 2.68 18.78 8.63
N ALA A 83 3.02 19.86 9.32
CA ALA A 83 2.12 20.54 10.26
C ALA A 83 1.38 21.68 9.55
N ILE A 84 0.06 21.61 9.52
CA ILE A 84 -0.81 22.63 8.92
C ILE A 84 -1.19 23.62 10.01
N CYS A 85 -0.77 24.87 9.85
CA CYS A 85 -1.03 25.95 10.79
C CYS A 85 -1.96 26.99 10.16
N ASP A 86 -3.24 26.94 10.53
CA ASP A 86 -4.29 27.79 9.98
C ASP A 86 -4.58 29.01 10.83
N GLN A 87 -5.17 30.01 10.22
CA GLN A 87 -5.74 31.18 10.91
C GLN A 87 -7.06 30.75 11.54
N VAL A 88 -7.11 30.76 12.89
CA VAL A 88 -8.30 30.38 13.67
C VAL A 88 -9.17 31.57 14.08
N GLU A 89 -8.75 32.79 13.74
CA GLU A 89 -9.50 34.03 13.92
C GLU A 89 -9.66 34.75 12.57
N ASP A 90 -10.78 35.47 12.41
CA ASP A 90 -10.96 36.30 11.22
C ASP A 90 -9.95 37.46 11.22
N ALA A 91 -9.27 37.62 10.10
CA ALA A 91 -8.27 38.67 9.90
C ALA A 91 -8.87 40.08 10.00
N GLN A 92 -10.17 40.26 9.71
CA GLN A 92 -10.88 41.55 9.76
C GLN A 92 -11.33 41.90 11.19
N ALA A 93 -11.60 40.89 12.04
CA ALA A 93 -12.05 41.12 13.41
C ALA A 93 -10.89 41.31 14.43
N SER A 94 -9.67 40.91 14.06
CA SER A 94 -8.53 40.95 14.98
C SER A 94 -7.86 42.32 15.05
N LYS A 95 -7.82 42.93 16.26
CA LYS A 95 -7.05 44.16 16.55
C LYS A 95 -5.56 43.84 16.76
N GLY A 96 -4.91 43.14 15.84
CA GLY A 96 -3.50 42.80 15.99
C GLY A 96 -3.03 41.68 15.06
N ILE A 97 -2.27 40.72 15.63
CA ILE A 97 -1.83 39.54 14.87
C ILE A 97 -2.93 38.50 14.95
N VAL A 98 -3.39 38.03 13.82
CA VAL A 98 -4.35 36.94 13.70
C VAL A 98 -3.83 35.73 14.45
N LYS A 99 -4.65 35.18 15.34
CA LYS A 99 -4.33 33.92 16.05
C LYS A 99 -4.30 32.77 15.06
N ARG A 100 -3.28 31.96 15.21
CA ARG A 100 -3.10 30.73 14.41
C ARG A 100 -2.94 29.57 15.35
N ASP A 101 -3.28 28.38 14.84
CA ASP A 101 -3.02 27.13 15.57
C ASP A 101 -2.70 26.02 14.56
N VAL A 102 -1.99 24.99 15.03
CA VAL A 102 -1.77 23.78 14.21
C VAL A 102 -3.04 22.94 14.28
N VAL A 103 -3.75 22.88 13.18
CA VAL A 103 -5.04 22.16 13.05
C VAL A 103 -4.88 20.70 12.71
N GLN A 104 -3.74 20.33 12.13
CA GLN A 104 -3.44 18.96 11.75
C GLN A 104 -1.95 18.76 11.51
N VAL A 105 -1.45 17.53 11.79
CA VAL A 105 -0.17 17.04 11.30
C VAL A 105 -0.44 15.90 10.33
N ILE A 106 0.04 16.02 9.10
CA ILE A 106 -0.11 15.01 8.05
C ILE A 106 1.19 14.23 7.96
N THR A 107 1.09 12.90 8.10
CA THR A 107 2.21 11.96 8.02
C THR A 107 1.89 10.87 6.99
N PRO A 108 2.84 10.06 6.53
CA PRO A 108 2.56 9.01 5.56
C PRO A 108 1.42 8.06 5.95
N GLY A 109 1.32 7.67 7.23
CA GLY A 109 0.27 6.79 7.75
C GLY A 109 -1.06 7.48 8.06
N THR A 110 -1.08 8.83 8.13
CA THR A 110 -2.26 9.63 8.47
C THR A 110 -2.79 10.47 7.33
N ILE A 111 -2.33 10.21 6.09
CA ILE A 111 -2.87 10.86 4.89
C ILE A 111 -4.36 10.56 4.78
N PHE A 112 -5.09 11.59 4.38
CA PHE A 112 -6.53 11.56 4.29
C PHE A 112 -7.00 12.56 3.22
N GLY A 113 -7.95 12.16 2.36
CA GLY A 113 -8.52 12.98 1.28
C GLY A 113 -8.37 12.34 -0.11
N ASP A 114 -9.35 12.58 -0.97
CA ASP A 114 -9.47 11.91 -2.28
C ASP A 114 -8.38 12.28 -3.27
N GLN A 115 -7.81 13.49 -3.14
CA GLN A 115 -6.71 13.94 -4.00
C GLN A 115 -5.34 13.45 -3.52
N LEU A 116 -5.25 13.02 -2.25
CA LEU A 116 -4.02 12.59 -1.62
C LEU A 116 -3.81 11.07 -1.67
N LEU A 117 -4.90 10.29 -1.73
CA LEU A 117 -4.88 8.83 -1.74
C LEU A 117 -5.48 8.28 -3.02
N ASP A 118 -4.88 7.19 -3.53
CA ASP A 118 -5.54 6.36 -4.53
C ASP A 118 -6.77 5.70 -3.90
N GLY A 119 -7.94 5.89 -4.52
CA GLY A 119 -9.22 5.33 -4.04
C GLY A 119 -9.19 3.81 -3.87
N LYS A 120 -8.38 3.13 -4.66
CA LYS A 120 -8.30 1.67 -4.72
C LYS A 120 -7.26 1.05 -3.79
N ILE A 121 -6.57 1.82 -2.93
CA ILE A 121 -5.48 1.35 -2.06
C ILE A 121 -5.74 1.76 -0.62
N ASN A 122 -5.53 0.82 0.33
CA ASN A 122 -5.49 1.12 1.76
C ASN A 122 -4.20 1.84 2.13
N ASN A 123 -4.26 2.68 3.16
CA ASN A 123 -3.10 3.40 3.71
C ASN A 123 -2.90 3.04 5.18
N TYR A 124 -2.15 1.98 5.43
CA TYR A 124 -1.99 1.47 6.78
C TYR A 124 -0.93 2.22 7.57
N LEU A 125 -1.32 2.60 8.80
CA LEU A 125 -0.45 2.96 9.91
C LEU A 125 -0.36 1.74 10.83
N VAL A 126 0.83 1.25 11.08
CA VAL A 126 1.09 0.10 11.93
C VAL A 126 1.80 0.54 13.21
N SER A 127 1.55 -0.13 14.32
CA SER A 127 2.26 0.05 15.58
C SER A 127 2.72 -1.30 16.12
N LEU A 128 3.90 -1.30 16.75
CA LEU A 128 4.54 -2.49 17.29
C LEU A 128 4.83 -2.33 18.78
N ALA A 129 4.58 -3.38 19.55
CA ALA A 129 5.02 -3.50 20.93
C ALA A 129 5.73 -4.84 21.12
N ARG A 130 6.85 -4.89 21.86
CA ARG A 130 7.65 -6.11 22.03
C ARG A 130 8.02 -6.32 23.48
N LYS A 131 7.95 -7.59 23.92
CA LYS A 131 8.45 -8.01 25.22
C LYS A 131 9.07 -9.40 25.11
N GLY A 132 10.40 -9.44 25.15
CA GLY A 132 11.13 -10.69 24.92
C GLY A 132 10.95 -11.18 23.47
N SER A 133 10.46 -12.42 23.30
CA SER A 133 10.13 -13.00 21.99
C SER A 133 8.77 -12.54 21.44
N ASP A 134 7.85 -12.14 22.32
CA ASP A 134 6.47 -11.86 21.93
C ASP A 134 6.32 -10.44 21.37
N ILE A 135 5.46 -10.29 20.35
CA ILE A 135 5.26 -9.04 19.63
C ILE A 135 3.77 -8.81 19.46
N GLY A 136 3.30 -7.62 19.86
CA GLY A 136 1.97 -7.13 19.55
C GLY A 136 2.01 -6.22 18.32
N LEU A 137 1.07 -6.38 17.41
CA LEU A 137 0.88 -5.56 16.24
C LEU A 137 -0.53 -5.01 16.21
N ALA A 138 -0.67 -3.73 16.00
CA ALA A 138 -1.94 -3.10 15.64
C ALA A 138 -1.79 -2.33 14.33
N MET A 139 -2.86 -2.29 13.54
CA MET A 139 -2.89 -1.52 12.30
C MET A 139 -4.20 -0.78 12.13
N VAL A 140 -4.14 0.41 11.55
CA VAL A 140 -5.30 1.23 11.23
C VAL A 140 -5.18 1.84 9.84
N ASP A 141 -6.28 1.89 9.12
CA ASP A 141 -6.46 2.80 7.97
C ASP A 141 -7.42 3.90 8.38
N ILE A 142 -6.90 5.09 8.68
CA ILE A 142 -7.71 6.23 9.13
C ILE A 142 -8.73 6.66 8.07
N SER A 143 -8.46 6.39 6.79
CA SER A 143 -9.34 6.79 5.69
C SER A 143 -10.60 5.93 5.59
N THR A 144 -10.58 4.70 6.13
CA THR A 144 -11.69 3.76 6.12
C THR A 144 -12.25 3.50 7.52
N GLY A 145 -11.46 3.74 8.58
CA GLY A 145 -11.81 3.41 9.96
C GLY A 145 -11.54 1.95 10.33
N GLU A 146 -10.88 1.17 9.44
CA GLU A 146 -10.45 -0.20 9.75
C GLU A 146 -9.37 -0.19 10.83
N PHE A 147 -9.59 -0.94 11.94
CA PHE A 147 -8.64 -1.05 13.04
C PHE A 147 -8.52 -2.51 13.48
N LEU A 148 -7.36 -3.11 13.27
CA LEU A 148 -7.10 -4.52 13.53
C LEU A 148 -5.93 -4.70 14.49
N VAL A 149 -5.93 -5.83 15.22
CA VAL A 149 -4.88 -6.15 16.20
C VAL A 149 -4.58 -7.65 16.21
N THR A 150 -3.30 -7.99 16.40
CA THR A 150 -2.83 -9.37 16.55
C THR A 150 -1.63 -9.44 17.50
N GLU A 151 -1.30 -10.66 17.95
CA GLU A 151 -0.07 -10.96 18.69
C GLU A 151 0.64 -12.16 18.08
N PHE A 152 1.95 -12.07 18.03
CA PHE A 152 2.86 -13.14 17.66
C PHE A 152 3.58 -13.63 18.90
N THR A 153 3.62 -14.93 19.16
CA THR A 153 4.20 -15.51 20.38
C THR A 153 5.19 -16.61 20.07
N GLY A 154 6.27 -16.69 20.84
CA GLY A 154 7.26 -17.77 20.73
C GLY A 154 8.44 -17.41 19.82
N THR A 155 9.19 -18.44 19.40
CA THR A 155 10.45 -18.28 18.66
C THR A 155 10.27 -17.71 17.26
N ASP A 156 9.12 -17.96 16.63
CA ASP A 156 8.85 -17.64 15.23
C ASP A 156 8.18 -16.28 15.04
N ALA A 157 7.91 -15.56 16.15
CA ALA A 157 7.20 -14.29 16.17
C ALA A 157 7.83 -13.21 15.28
N LEU A 158 9.16 -13.18 15.14
CA LEU A 158 9.85 -12.24 14.26
C LEU A 158 9.67 -12.56 12.78
N GLU A 159 9.61 -13.83 12.41
CA GLU A 159 9.35 -14.25 11.03
C GLU A 159 7.88 -13.99 10.64
N GLU A 160 6.95 -14.33 11.54
CA GLU A 160 5.53 -14.02 11.36
C GLU A 160 5.30 -12.50 11.21
N LEU A 161 5.98 -11.69 12.02
CA LEU A 161 5.95 -10.23 11.89
C LEU A 161 6.47 -9.77 10.54
N LYS A 162 7.60 -10.31 10.07
CA LYS A 162 8.21 -9.97 8.77
C LYS A 162 7.23 -10.23 7.63
N ASP A 163 6.62 -11.41 7.62
CA ASP A 163 5.64 -11.78 6.61
C ASP A 163 4.42 -10.85 6.65
N GLU A 164 3.95 -10.50 7.86
CA GLU A 164 2.79 -9.64 8.02
C GLU A 164 3.08 -8.19 7.61
N ILE A 165 4.19 -7.61 8.03
CA ILE A 165 4.61 -6.26 7.62
C ILE A 165 4.75 -6.18 6.09
N THR A 166 5.23 -7.22 5.46
CA THR A 166 5.36 -7.28 4.00
C THR A 166 4.00 -7.33 3.32
N ARG A 167 3.06 -8.13 3.85
CA ARG A 167 1.68 -8.22 3.34
C ARG A 167 0.91 -6.93 3.48
N LEU A 168 1.00 -6.29 4.65
CA LEU A 168 0.32 -5.03 4.94
C LEU A 168 0.90 -3.88 4.12
N ASN A 169 2.20 -3.91 3.88
CA ASN A 169 2.95 -2.84 3.22
C ASN A 169 2.60 -1.45 3.78
N PRO A 170 2.81 -1.22 5.10
CA PRO A 170 2.39 0.00 5.77
C PRO A 170 3.17 1.22 5.26
N ALA A 171 2.49 2.37 5.21
CA ALA A 171 3.11 3.64 4.86
C ALA A 171 3.96 4.21 6.02
N GLU A 172 3.57 3.90 7.25
CA GLU A 172 4.23 4.36 8.46
C GLU A 172 4.14 3.31 9.57
N ILE A 173 5.23 3.15 10.33
CA ILE A 173 5.30 2.23 11.48
C ILE A 173 5.67 3.01 12.73
N LEU A 174 4.81 2.93 13.74
CA LEU A 174 5.05 3.45 15.07
C LEU A 174 5.86 2.45 15.90
N ILE A 175 6.92 2.90 16.50
CA ILE A 175 7.81 2.07 17.31
C ILE A 175 8.13 2.77 18.63
N PRO A 176 8.07 2.09 19.78
CA PRO A 176 8.56 2.63 21.03
C PRO A 176 10.04 3.03 20.95
N GLU A 177 10.43 4.17 21.52
CA GLU A 177 11.81 4.66 21.46
C GLU A 177 12.83 3.64 22.00
N ASN A 178 12.47 2.87 23.01
CA ASN A 178 13.34 1.83 23.58
C ASN A 178 13.57 0.62 22.66
N LEU A 179 12.80 0.46 21.59
CA LEU A 179 12.98 -0.59 20.58
C LEU A 179 13.80 -0.15 19.37
N LEU A 180 14.23 1.12 19.30
CA LEU A 180 15.10 1.60 18.23
C LEU A 180 16.48 0.95 18.23
N ASP A 181 16.96 0.48 19.40
CA ASP A 181 18.23 -0.23 19.55
C ASP A 181 18.10 -1.75 19.28
N ASP A 182 16.90 -2.25 19.02
CA ASP A 182 16.63 -3.66 18.70
C ASP A 182 17.00 -3.95 17.23
N THR A 183 18.23 -4.39 17.01
CA THR A 183 18.78 -4.57 15.67
C THR A 183 18.00 -5.56 14.81
N ASP A 184 17.47 -6.65 15.40
CA ASP A 184 16.75 -7.68 14.68
C ASP A 184 15.39 -7.16 14.20
N LEU A 185 14.66 -6.45 15.08
CA LEU A 185 13.40 -5.84 14.76
C LEU A 185 13.56 -4.73 13.70
N ILE A 186 14.55 -3.85 13.90
CA ILE A 186 14.81 -2.73 12.96
C ILE A 186 15.19 -3.25 11.58
N LEU A 187 16.00 -4.31 11.48
CA LEU A 187 16.36 -4.90 10.20
C LEU A 187 15.13 -5.39 9.42
N ILE A 188 14.17 -6.00 10.10
CA ILE A 188 12.92 -6.50 9.50
C ILE A 188 12.04 -5.37 9.00
N ILE A 189 11.80 -4.35 9.83
CA ILE A 189 10.84 -3.29 9.52
C ILE A 189 11.40 -2.25 8.55
N SER A 190 12.73 -2.05 8.49
CA SER A 190 13.40 -1.10 7.61
C SER A 190 13.88 -1.71 6.28
N HIS A 191 13.60 -2.97 6.03
CA HIS A 191 13.98 -3.65 4.78
C HIS A 191 13.49 -2.91 3.51
N ASP A 192 12.34 -2.26 3.57
CA ASP A 192 11.83 -1.37 2.52
C ASP A 192 12.07 0.09 2.94
N GLN A 193 13.01 0.76 2.25
CA GLN A 193 13.38 2.16 2.51
C GLN A 193 12.23 3.16 2.24
N SER A 194 11.15 2.74 1.64
CA SER A 194 9.97 3.59 1.42
C SER A 194 9.11 3.78 2.68
N ARG A 195 9.32 2.97 3.73
CA ARG A 195 8.55 2.99 4.97
C ARG A 195 9.13 4.01 5.94
N VAL A 196 8.25 4.79 6.55
CA VAL A 196 8.64 5.77 7.57
C VAL A 196 8.50 5.15 8.95
N LEU A 197 9.59 5.20 9.73
CA LEU A 197 9.59 4.79 11.14
C LEU A 197 9.37 6.02 12.01
N THR A 198 8.39 5.96 12.89
CA THR A 198 8.06 7.05 13.82
C THR A 198 8.23 6.57 15.25
N PRO A 199 9.20 7.11 16.00
CA PRO A 199 9.37 6.80 17.42
C PRO A 199 8.23 7.37 18.26
N ILE A 200 7.80 6.60 19.25
CA ILE A 200 6.80 6.99 20.26
C ILE A 200 7.44 6.92 21.64
N ASP A 201 7.23 7.97 22.42
CA ASP A 201 7.71 8.06 23.81
C ASP A 201 7.24 6.86 24.64
N SER A 202 8.16 6.28 25.39
CA SER A 202 7.95 5.07 26.21
C SER A 202 6.84 5.23 27.26
N TYR A 203 6.50 6.44 27.68
CA TYR A 203 5.36 6.69 28.59
C TYR A 203 4.03 6.20 27.98
N TYR A 204 3.82 6.42 26.68
CA TYR A 204 2.57 6.05 26.00
C TYR A 204 2.52 4.58 25.54
N THR A 205 3.53 3.79 25.92
CA THR A 205 3.61 2.36 25.53
C THR A 205 3.22 1.42 26.68
N SER A 206 2.96 1.94 27.91
CA SER A 206 2.59 1.12 29.04
C SER A 206 1.19 0.52 28.88
N TYR A 207 1.01 -0.73 29.32
CA TYR A 207 -0.27 -1.43 29.23
C TYR A 207 -1.41 -0.67 29.94
N GLU A 208 -1.14 -0.11 31.15
CA GLU A 208 -2.16 0.57 31.93
C GLU A 208 -2.67 1.85 31.25
N GLU A 209 -1.78 2.64 30.67
CA GLU A 209 -2.16 3.88 29.98
C GLU A 209 -2.86 3.58 28.64
N THR A 210 -2.35 2.61 27.86
CA THR A 210 -2.96 2.21 26.59
C THR A 210 -4.32 1.56 26.78
N TYR A 211 -4.50 0.74 27.82
CA TYR A 211 -5.78 0.15 28.18
C TYR A 211 -6.83 1.21 28.54
N LYS A 212 -6.47 2.16 29.41
CA LYS A 212 -7.34 3.29 29.76
C LYS A 212 -7.70 4.14 28.54
N LEU A 213 -6.73 4.38 27.68
CA LEU A 213 -6.93 5.19 26.48
C LEU A 213 -7.95 4.53 25.54
N LEU A 214 -7.83 3.21 25.32
CA LEU A 214 -8.74 2.44 24.47
C LEU A 214 -10.15 2.33 25.07
N THR A 215 -10.26 1.99 26.36
CA THR A 215 -11.56 1.93 27.04
C THR A 215 -12.26 3.29 27.06
N SER A 216 -11.51 4.37 27.26
CA SER A 216 -12.03 5.74 27.16
C SER A 216 -12.45 6.10 25.73
N HIS A 217 -11.71 5.63 24.72
CA HIS A 217 -12.03 5.91 23.32
C HIS A 217 -13.31 5.20 22.89
N PHE A 218 -13.45 3.91 23.22
CA PHE A 218 -14.64 3.12 22.86
C PHE A 218 -15.81 3.30 23.81
N GLY A 219 -15.63 4.03 24.93
CA GLY A 219 -16.68 4.25 25.94
C GLY A 219 -17.10 2.96 26.66
N THR A 220 -16.18 2.01 26.86
CA THR A 220 -16.42 0.69 27.44
C THR A 220 -15.73 0.52 28.79
N LEU A 221 -16.21 -0.41 29.63
CA LEU A 221 -15.58 -0.72 30.91
C LEU A 221 -14.42 -1.72 30.76
N SER A 222 -14.47 -2.60 29.75
CA SER A 222 -13.42 -3.57 29.43
C SER A 222 -13.30 -3.73 27.92
N LEU A 223 -12.25 -4.39 27.48
CA LEU A 223 -12.02 -4.71 26.07
C LEU A 223 -12.47 -6.13 25.69
N ASP A 224 -13.10 -6.86 26.63
CA ASP A 224 -13.63 -8.22 26.40
C ASP A 224 -14.63 -8.28 25.23
N GLY A 225 -15.51 -7.27 25.13
CA GLY A 225 -16.51 -7.18 24.07
C GLY A 225 -15.92 -7.12 22.65
N PHE A 226 -14.66 -6.73 22.53
CA PHE A 226 -13.91 -6.75 21.26
C PHE A 226 -13.09 -8.03 21.07
N GLY A 227 -13.00 -8.92 22.08
CA GLY A 227 -12.23 -10.16 22.03
C GLY A 227 -10.72 -9.98 22.13
N ILE A 228 -10.24 -8.84 22.62
CA ILE A 228 -8.80 -8.48 22.67
C ILE A 228 -8.20 -8.44 24.07
N GLU A 229 -8.96 -8.74 25.12
CA GLU A 229 -8.53 -8.64 26.52
C GLU A 229 -7.25 -9.46 26.81
N SER A 230 -7.08 -10.58 26.13
CA SER A 230 -5.88 -11.43 26.25
C SER A 230 -4.65 -10.87 25.52
N PHE A 231 -4.81 -9.94 24.59
CA PHE A 231 -3.76 -9.39 23.73
C PHE A 231 -3.03 -8.21 24.40
N LYS A 232 -2.18 -8.51 25.39
CA LYS A 232 -1.53 -7.46 26.21
C LYS A 232 -0.62 -6.54 25.38
N LEU A 233 0.18 -7.11 24.53
CA LEU A 233 1.07 -6.34 23.64
C LEU A 233 0.29 -5.71 22.49
N GLY A 234 -0.74 -6.42 21.98
CA GLY A 234 -1.66 -5.88 20.98
C GLY A 234 -2.41 -4.63 21.51
N ILE A 235 -2.83 -4.64 22.77
CA ILE A 235 -3.43 -3.48 23.45
C ILE A 235 -2.44 -2.33 23.54
N CYS A 236 -1.17 -2.61 23.89
CA CYS A 236 -0.13 -1.58 23.89
C CYS A 236 0.05 -0.96 22.50
N ALA A 237 0.16 -1.81 21.46
CA ALA A 237 0.27 -1.34 20.08
C ALA A 237 -0.96 -0.54 19.62
N ALA A 238 -2.17 -1.01 19.93
CA ALA A 238 -3.41 -0.32 19.58
C ALA A 238 -3.55 1.04 20.28
N GLY A 239 -3.18 1.11 21.55
CA GLY A 239 -3.22 2.36 22.32
C GLY A 239 -2.26 3.43 21.77
N MET A 240 -1.05 3.03 21.33
CA MET A 240 -0.12 3.93 20.66
C MET A 240 -0.71 4.55 19.40
N ILE A 241 -1.44 3.77 18.59
CA ILE A 241 -2.14 4.28 17.39
C ILE A 241 -3.15 5.35 17.78
N ILE A 242 -4.03 5.09 18.75
CA ILE A 242 -5.05 6.07 19.18
C ILE A 242 -4.39 7.34 19.73
N HIS A 243 -3.31 7.20 20.51
CA HIS A 243 -2.56 8.36 20.98
C HIS A 243 -2.01 9.18 19.80
N TYR A 244 -1.31 8.54 18.88
CA TYR A 244 -0.71 9.19 17.72
C TYR A 244 -1.73 9.87 16.81
N LEU A 245 -2.88 9.23 16.60
CA LEU A 245 -3.96 9.80 15.81
C LEU A 245 -4.57 11.04 16.48
N ARG A 246 -4.76 11.03 17.81
CA ARG A 246 -5.23 12.22 18.54
C ARG A 246 -4.24 13.38 18.42
N GLU A 247 -2.96 13.10 18.51
CA GLU A 247 -1.92 14.12 18.34
C GLU A 247 -1.85 14.68 16.93
N THR A 248 -1.92 13.83 15.92
CA THR A 248 -1.79 14.24 14.52
C THR A 248 -3.05 14.88 13.97
N GLN A 249 -4.23 14.39 14.35
CA GLN A 249 -5.51 14.99 13.94
C GLN A 249 -5.93 16.19 14.80
N LYS A 250 -5.21 16.47 15.90
CA LYS A 250 -5.54 17.54 16.85
C LYS A 250 -6.98 17.45 17.38
N SER A 251 -7.48 16.23 17.51
CA SER A 251 -8.83 15.92 17.99
C SER A 251 -8.77 14.76 18.98
N ASN A 252 -9.48 14.89 20.07
CA ASN A 252 -9.67 13.80 21.03
C ASN A 252 -10.72 12.79 20.57
N GLU A 253 -11.55 13.17 19.59
CA GLU A 253 -12.68 12.40 19.09
C GLU A 253 -12.35 11.89 17.70
N LEU A 254 -12.23 10.57 17.56
CA LEU A 254 -11.96 9.85 16.33
C LEU A 254 -13.18 8.95 16.02
N TYR A 255 -14.32 9.57 15.73
CA TYR A 255 -15.60 8.88 15.56
C TYR A 255 -15.61 7.85 14.43
N ASN A 256 -14.68 7.93 13.48
CA ASN A 256 -14.54 6.95 12.41
C ASN A 256 -13.96 5.61 12.87
N ILE A 257 -13.30 5.55 14.03
CA ILE A 257 -12.75 4.32 14.61
C ILE A 257 -13.72 3.83 15.68
N THR A 258 -14.69 3.02 15.29
CA THR A 258 -15.78 2.58 16.16
C THR A 258 -15.53 1.26 16.85
N LYS A 259 -14.65 0.43 16.28
CA LYS A 259 -14.33 -0.92 16.79
C LYS A 259 -12.89 -1.29 16.49
N ILE A 260 -12.36 -2.21 17.29
CA ILE A 260 -11.09 -2.90 17.06
C ILE A 260 -11.37 -4.40 16.90
N VAL A 261 -10.76 -5.02 15.90
CA VAL A 261 -11.03 -6.42 15.57
C VAL A 261 -9.75 -7.24 15.69
N PRO A 262 -9.74 -8.31 16.52
CA PRO A 262 -8.64 -9.26 16.54
C PRO A 262 -8.61 -10.07 15.26
N TYR A 263 -7.40 -10.44 14.79
CA TYR A 263 -7.24 -11.39 13.72
C TYR A 263 -6.09 -12.35 13.99
N SER A 264 -6.18 -13.55 13.42
CA SER A 264 -5.16 -14.60 13.53
C SER A 264 -4.61 -14.92 12.16
N LEU A 265 -3.30 -14.99 12.03
CA LEU A 265 -2.65 -15.39 10.77
C LEU A 265 -2.97 -16.83 10.38
N LYS A 266 -3.30 -17.70 11.34
CA LYS A 266 -3.64 -19.11 11.10
C LYS A 266 -4.93 -19.30 10.28
N GLU A 267 -5.79 -18.28 10.24
CA GLU A 267 -7.00 -18.30 9.42
C GLU A 267 -6.72 -18.07 7.93
N TYR A 268 -5.48 -17.70 7.58
CA TYR A 268 -5.10 -17.33 6.21
C TYR A 268 -3.97 -18.23 5.71
N MET A 269 -3.98 -18.48 4.41
CA MET A 269 -2.86 -19.08 3.71
C MET A 269 -1.70 -18.07 3.66
N MET A 270 -0.51 -18.48 4.05
CA MET A 270 0.67 -17.65 4.11
C MET A 270 1.29 -17.44 2.74
N LEU A 271 1.57 -16.18 2.40
CA LEU A 271 2.27 -15.76 1.19
C LEU A 271 3.38 -14.80 1.59
N ASP A 272 4.63 -15.17 1.37
CA ASP A 272 5.75 -14.27 1.58
C ASP A 272 5.93 -13.27 0.40
N ASP A 273 6.76 -12.26 0.58
CA ASP A 273 7.01 -11.22 -0.44
C ASP A 273 7.55 -11.82 -1.75
N GLN A 274 8.41 -12.83 -1.64
CA GLN A 274 8.96 -13.55 -2.79
C GLN A 274 7.86 -14.23 -3.61
N THR A 275 6.92 -14.88 -2.94
CA THR A 275 5.76 -15.52 -3.59
C THR A 275 4.84 -14.50 -4.25
N LEU A 276 4.51 -13.40 -3.57
CA LEU A 276 3.69 -12.32 -4.13
C LEU A 276 4.31 -11.74 -5.41
N ARG A 277 5.64 -11.55 -5.41
CA ARG A 277 6.40 -11.04 -6.57
C ARG A 277 6.54 -12.08 -7.66
N SER A 278 6.98 -13.28 -7.33
CA SER A 278 7.23 -14.35 -8.30
C SER A 278 5.97 -14.77 -9.05
N LEU A 279 4.81 -14.73 -8.42
CA LEU A 279 3.52 -14.99 -9.04
C LEU A 279 2.93 -13.78 -9.76
N GLU A 280 3.58 -12.60 -9.69
CA GLU A 280 3.12 -11.36 -10.32
C GLU A 280 1.67 -11.03 -9.95
N ILE A 281 1.35 -11.10 -8.65
CA ILE A 281 -0.02 -10.88 -8.17
C ILE A 281 -0.42 -9.41 -8.28
N PHE A 282 0.42 -8.47 -7.84
CA PHE A 282 0.14 -7.02 -7.82
C PHE A 282 0.96 -6.21 -8.80
N LYS A 283 2.20 -6.63 -9.06
CA LYS A 283 3.16 -5.95 -9.93
C LYS A 283 3.86 -6.97 -10.80
N ASN A 284 4.04 -6.64 -12.08
CA ASN A 284 4.82 -7.49 -12.97
C ASN A 284 6.33 -7.33 -12.71
N LEU A 285 7.09 -8.34 -13.10
CA LEU A 285 8.54 -8.40 -12.88
C LEU A 285 9.33 -7.54 -13.86
N ARG A 286 8.73 -7.13 -14.98
CA ARG A 286 9.43 -6.44 -16.06
C ARG A 286 9.63 -4.95 -15.78
N ASP A 287 8.58 -4.26 -15.33
CA ASP A 287 8.56 -2.79 -15.17
C ASP A 287 7.92 -2.33 -13.85
N GLY A 288 7.48 -3.27 -13.00
CA GLY A 288 6.86 -2.99 -11.71
C GLY A 288 5.46 -2.39 -11.78
N THR A 289 4.85 -2.36 -12.97
CA THR A 289 3.47 -1.90 -13.15
C THR A 289 2.45 -2.99 -12.80
N SER A 290 1.18 -2.63 -12.69
CA SER A 290 0.09 -3.59 -12.48
C SER A 290 -0.39 -4.29 -13.76
N GLN A 291 0.16 -3.96 -14.92
CA GLN A 291 -0.17 -4.61 -16.18
C GLN A 291 0.33 -6.06 -16.20
N PHE A 292 -0.42 -6.95 -16.81
CA PHE A 292 -0.11 -8.39 -16.89
C PHE A 292 0.04 -9.08 -15.52
N THR A 293 -0.73 -8.63 -14.53
CA THR A 293 -0.77 -9.22 -13.19
C THR A 293 -2.09 -9.96 -12.95
N LEU A 294 -2.14 -10.81 -11.91
CA LEU A 294 -3.40 -11.43 -11.49
C LEU A 294 -4.43 -10.37 -11.09
N LEU A 295 -4.01 -9.32 -10.40
CA LEU A 295 -4.88 -8.21 -10.00
C LEU A 295 -5.54 -7.54 -11.21
N GLU A 296 -4.83 -7.31 -12.31
CA GLU A 296 -5.41 -6.72 -13.52
C GLU A 296 -6.53 -7.59 -14.12
N ILE A 297 -6.41 -8.92 -14.00
CA ILE A 297 -7.45 -9.84 -14.45
C ILE A 297 -8.67 -9.78 -13.54
N LEU A 298 -8.44 -9.74 -12.22
CA LEU A 298 -9.48 -9.89 -11.21
C LEU A 298 -10.14 -8.56 -10.78
N ASP A 299 -9.48 -7.39 -10.93
CA ASP A 299 -10.07 -6.12 -10.51
C ASP A 299 -11.02 -5.55 -11.58
N ARG A 300 -12.24 -6.08 -11.60
CA ARG A 300 -13.39 -5.57 -12.36
C ARG A 300 -14.43 -4.95 -11.44
N THR A 301 -14.03 -4.60 -10.21
CA THR A 301 -14.92 -4.01 -9.22
C THR A 301 -15.50 -2.67 -9.69
N GLN A 302 -16.75 -2.38 -9.30
CA GLN A 302 -17.44 -1.14 -9.64
C GLN A 302 -17.15 -0.05 -8.61
N THR A 303 -16.83 -0.43 -7.37
CA THR A 303 -16.60 0.50 -6.26
C THR A 303 -15.13 0.49 -5.82
N PRO A 304 -14.59 1.62 -5.35
CA PRO A 304 -13.25 1.65 -4.74
C PRO A 304 -13.13 0.73 -3.50
N MET A 305 -14.21 0.60 -2.72
CA MET A 305 -14.31 -0.29 -1.56
C MET A 305 -14.12 -1.76 -1.95
N GLY A 306 -14.77 -2.20 -3.03
CA GLY A 306 -14.59 -3.55 -3.58
C GLY A 306 -13.16 -3.79 -4.05
N SER A 307 -12.53 -2.83 -4.73
CA SER A 307 -11.13 -2.95 -5.15
C SER A 307 -10.17 -3.09 -3.96
N ARG A 308 -10.36 -2.32 -2.89
CA ARG A 308 -9.56 -2.45 -1.66
C ARG A 308 -9.75 -3.83 -1.03
N LEU A 309 -10.99 -4.29 -0.94
CA LEU A 309 -11.31 -5.61 -0.38
C LEU A 309 -10.72 -6.75 -1.20
N LEU A 310 -10.79 -6.69 -2.54
CA LEU A 310 -10.18 -7.69 -3.42
C LEU A 310 -8.66 -7.79 -3.20
N LYS A 311 -7.97 -6.65 -3.08
CA LYS A 311 -6.53 -6.63 -2.77
C LYS A 311 -6.23 -7.22 -1.41
N LYS A 312 -7.10 -6.97 -0.41
CA LYS A 312 -6.99 -7.59 0.91
C LYS A 312 -7.17 -9.10 0.83
N TRP A 313 -8.16 -9.61 0.08
CA TRP A 313 -8.37 -11.05 -0.10
C TRP A 313 -7.21 -11.74 -0.82
N LEU A 314 -6.61 -11.09 -1.81
CA LEU A 314 -5.40 -11.60 -2.48
C LEU A 314 -4.18 -11.67 -1.59
N ARG A 315 -4.06 -10.79 -0.60
CA ARG A 315 -2.98 -10.81 0.39
C ARG A 315 -3.23 -11.78 1.54
N HIS A 316 -4.49 -12.00 1.87
CA HIS A 316 -4.96 -12.86 2.96
C HIS A 316 -5.96 -13.88 2.43
N PRO A 317 -5.51 -14.85 1.60
CA PRO A 317 -6.38 -15.92 1.14
C PRO A 317 -6.81 -16.79 2.32
N LEU A 318 -8.04 -17.26 2.32
CA LEU A 318 -8.60 -18.03 3.44
C LEU A 318 -7.98 -19.42 3.56
N ASN A 319 -7.81 -19.88 4.78
CA ASN A 319 -7.45 -21.28 5.12
C ASN A 319 -8.61 -21.96 5.89
N ASP A 320 -9.84 -21.63 5.55
CA ASP A 320 -11.07 -22.12 6.17
C ASP A 320 -12.05 -22.55 5.08
N ILE A 321 -12.35 -23.86 5.06
CA ILE A 321 -13.21 -24.45 4.02
C ILE A 321 -14.60 -23.84 4.02
N GLU A 322 -15.19 -23.66 5.20
CA GLU A 322 -16.57 -23.17 5.30
C GLU A 322 -16.67 -21.73 4.74
N LYS A 323 -15.74 -20.87 5.14
CA LYS A 323 -15.70 -19.48 4.63
C LYS A 323 -15.41 -19.41 3.13
N ILE A 324 -14.54 -20.30 2.61
CA ILE A 324 -14.27 -20.39 1.16
C ILE A 324 -15.51 -20.87 0.43
N GLN A 325 -16.17 -21.92 0.93
CA GLN A 325 -17.38 -22.48 0.30
C GLN A 325 -18.52 -21.47 0.28
N GLU A 326 -18.74 -20.72 1.37
CA GLU A 326 -19.75 -19.65 1.41
C GLU A 326 -19.52 -18.58 0.32
N ARG A 327 -18.24 -18.21 0.05
CA ARG A 327 -17.93 -17.30 -1.07
C ARG A 327 -18.22 -17.95 -2.41
N LEU A 328 -17.79 -19.19 -2.62
CA LEU A 328 -18.02 -19.92 -3.88
C LEU A 328 -19.53 -20.11 -4.17
N ASP A 329 -20.32 -20.41 -3.15
CA ASP A 329 -21.77 -20.54 -3.28
C ASP A 329 -22.45 -19.19 -3.59
N ALA A 330 -21.94 -18.11 -3.03
CA ALA A 330 -22.40 -16.77 -3.38
C ALA A 330 -22.05 -16.38 -4.83
N VAL A 331 -20.85 -16.74 -5.30
CA VAL A 331 -20.45 -16.55 -6.70
C VAL A 331 -21.37 -17.36 -7.63
N GLU A 332 -21.71 -18.61 -7.27
CA GLU A 332 -22.59 -19.49 -8.06
C GLU A 332 -23.95 -18.87 -8.33
N VAL A 333 -24.53 -18.19 -7.32
CA VAL A 333 -25.82 -17.49 -7.49
C VAL A 333 -25.77 -16.49 -8.64
N PHE A 334 -24.69 -15.71 -8.74
CA PHE A 334 -24.55 -14.70 -9.78
C PHE A 334 -24.13 -15.29 -11.13
N VAL A 335 -23.36 -16.37 -11.16
CA VAL A 335 -23.00 -17.09 -12.39
C VAL A 335 -24.24 -17.72 -13.03
N THR A 336 -25.13 -18.30 -12.20
CA THR A 336 -26.36 -18.95 -12.69
C THR A 336 -27.45 -17.96 -13.04
N ASN A 337 -27.46 -16.77 -12.41
CA ASN A 337 -28.45 -15.74 -12.66
C ASN A 337 -27.82 -14.45 -13.21
N THR A 338 -27.56 -14.46 -14.52
CA THR A 338 -26.88 -13.34 -15.22
C THR A 338 -27.66 -12.02 -15.17
N LEU A 339 -29.02 -12.08 -15.09
CA LEU A 339 -29.85 -10.89 -14.95
C LEU A 339 -29.64 -10.24 -13.57
N LEU A 340 -29.60 -11.05 -12.51
CA LEU A 340 -29.31 -10.57 -11.15
C LEU A 340 -27.91 -9.96 -11.09
N LEU A 341 -26.94 -10.60 -11.73
CA LEU A 341 -25.56 -10.07 -11.82
C LEU A 341 -25.55 -8.70 -12.51
N ALA A 342 -26.21 -8.56 -13.66
CA ALA A 342 -26.24 -7.30 -14.39
C ALA A 342 -26.89 -6.18 -13.58
N ASN A 343 -28.06 -6.45 -12.96
CA ASN A 343 -28.76 -5.48 -12.12
C ASN A 343 -27.93 -5.05 -10.90
N LEU A 344 -27.27 -6.01 -10.23
CA LEU A 344 -26.40 -5.70 -9.09
C LEU A 344 -25.27 -4.77 -9.53
N ARG A 345 -24.57 -5.09 -10.61
CA ARG A 345 -23.42 -4.30 -11.09
C ARG A 345 -23.84 -2.90 -11.54
N ASP A 346 -25.04 -2.75 -12.12
CA ASP A 346 -25.57 -1.43 -12.49
C ASP A 346 -25.83 -0.56 -11.25
N ILE A 347 -26.45 -1.13 -10.20
CA ILE A 347 -26.63 -0.43 -8.93
C ILE A 347 -25.29 -0.01 -8.33
N LEU A 348 -24.30 -0.91 -8.32
CA LEU A 348 -22.99 -0.64 -7.73
C LEU A 348 -22.24 0.51 -8.43
N THR A 349 -22.46 0.74 -9.74
CA THR A 349 -21.83 1.89 -10.45
C THR A 349 -22.28 3.24 -9.91
N ASN A 350 -23.44 3.31 -9.26
CA ASN A 350 -24.02 4.53 -8.71
C ASN A 350 -23.62 4.76 -7.23
N ILE A 351 -22.84 3.85 -6.65
CA ILE A 351 -22.42 3.95 -5.25
C ILE A 351 -20.98 4.51 -5.18
N SER A 352 -20.86 5.67 -4.55
CA SER A 352 -19.59 6.31 -4.25
C SER A 352 -18.83 5.58 -3.13
N ASP A 353 -17.61 6.03 -2.84
CA ASP A 353 -16.78 5.50 -1.73
C ASP A 353 -17.34 5.94 -0.36
N ILE A 354 -18.47 5.33 0.04
CA ILE A 354 -19.15 5.68 1.29
C ILE A 354 -18.30 5.35 2.53
N GLU A 355 -17.39 4.41 2.44
CA GLU A 355 -16.45 4.05 3.51
C GLU A 355 -15.53 5.24 3.84
N ARG A 356 -14.92 5.86 2.82
CA ARG A 356 -14.08 7.05 3.01
C ARG A 356 -14.89 8.30 3.31
N ILE A 357 -16.07 8.44 2.72
CA ILE A 357 -16.94 9.59 3.00
C ILE A 357 -17.35 9.59 4.48
N ILE A 358 -17.78 8.44 5.01
CA ILE A 358 -18.20 8.40 6.41
C ILE A 358 -17.02 8.59 7.38
N SER A 359 -15.84 8.15 7.02
CA SER A 359 -14.63 8.46 7.78
C SER A 359 -14.32 9.95 7.80
N LYS A 360 -14.51 10.67 6.68
CA LYS A 360 -14.42 12.14 6.64
C LYS A 360 -15.45 12.80 7.56
N VAL A 361 -16.67 12.27 7.61
CA VAL A 361 -17.71 12.76 8.53
C VAL A 361 -17.26 12.58 9.97
N GLY A 362 -16.78 11.40 10.35
CA GLY A 362 -16.29 11.09 11.70
C GLY A 362 -15.11 11.95 12.15
N LEU A 363 -14.22 12.31 11.23
CA LEU A 363 -13.09 13.21 11.49
C LEU A 363 -13.46 14.71 11.44
N GLY A 364 -14.73 15.03 11.20
CA GLY A 364 -15.18 16.41 11.11
C GLY A 364 -14.71 17.18 9.86
N LYS A 365 -14.26 16.47 8.79
CA LYS A 365 -13.64 17.04 7.59
C LYS A 365 -14.50 16.95 6.33
N ALA A 366 -15.63 16.28 6.39
CA ALA A 366 -16.55 16.18 5.27
C ALA A 366 -17.14 17.56 4.90
N ASN A 367 -17.31 17.79 3.61
CA ASN A 367 -17.95 18.98 3.06
C ASN A 367 -19.36 18.68 2.51
N GLY A 368 -20.04 19.69 1.95
CA GLY A 368 -21.40 19.51 1.43
C GLY A 368 -21.49 18.51 0.28
N ARG A 369 -20.48 18.44 -0.59
CA ARG A 369 -20.43 17.47 -1.70
C ARG A 369 -20.25 16.03 -1.21
N ASP A 370 -19.47 15.83 -0.14
CA ASP A 370 -19.32 14.52 0.48
C ASP A 370 -20.66 14.02 1.03
N LEU A 371 -21.45 14.88 1.71
CA LEU A 371 -22.77 14.50 2.21
C LEU A 371 -23.79 14.23 1.08
N LEU A 372 -23.74 14.97 -0.02
CA LEU A 372 -24.57 14.70 -1.18
C LEU A 372 -24.22 13.35 -1.82
N ALA A 373 -22.95 13.06 -2.04
CA ALA A 373 -22.48 11.78 -2.57
C ALA A 373 -22.88 10.60 -1.65
N LEU A 374 -22.83 10.81 -0.33
CA LEU A 374 -23.32 9.84 0.64
C LEU A 374 -24.83 9.62 0.47
N LYS A 375 -25.63 10.69 0.42
CA LYS A 375 -27.09 10.63 0.22
C LYS A 375 -27.43 9.87 -1.06
N ASP A 376 -26.79 10.22 -2.18
CA ASP A 376 -27.05 9.61 -3.47
C ASP A 376 -26.72 8.11 -3.45
N SER A 377 -25.62 7.72 -2.82
CA SER A 377 -25.26 6.32 -2.64
C SER A 377 -26.26 5.56 -1.75
N LEU A 378 -26.69 6.16 -0.64
CA LEU A 378 -27.66 5.54 0.30
C LEU A 378 -29.05 5.36 -0.31
N LEU A 379 -29.45 6.17 -1.29
CA LEU A 379 -30.72 6.02 -2.03
C LEU A 379 -30.83 4.67 -2.74
N HIS A 380 -29.71 4.05 -3.11
CA HIS A 380 -29.68 2.75 -3.80
C HIS A 380 -29.74 1.54 -2.85
N ILE A 381 -29.59 1.73 -1.53
CA ILE A 381 -29.60 0.63 -0.56
C ILE A 381 -30.92 -0.16 -0.54
N PRO A 382 -32.11 0.47 -0.54
CA PRO A 382 -33.39 -0.27 -0.59
C PRO A 382 -33.53 -1.09 -1.86
N GLU A 383 -33.14 -0.58 -3.01
CA GLU A 383 -33.16 -1.29 -4.29
C GLU A 383 -32.21 -2.48 -4.26
N LEU A 384 -30.94 -2.27 -3.80
CA LEU A 384 -29.95 -3.31 -3.60
C LEU A 384 -30.51 -4.42 -2.71
N LYS A 385 -31.07 -4.07 -1.56
CA LYS A 385 -31.70 -5.02 -0.63
C LYS A 385 -32.84 -5.80 -1.26
N GLY A 386 -33.61 -5.15 -2.14
CA GLY A 386 -34.78 -5.74 -2.85
C GLY A 386 -34.41 -6.85 -3.82
N ILE A 387 -33.26 -6.73 -4.51
CA ILE A 387 -32.83 -7.74 -5.50
C ILE A 387 -32.16 -8.95 -4.86
N LEU A 388 -31.61 -8.84 -3.64
CA LEU A 388 -30.84 -9.88 -2.94
C LEU A 388 -31.77 -10.92 -2.26
N ASN A 389 -32.64 -11.56 -3.04
CA ASN A 389 -33.51 -12.66 -2.59
C ASN A 389 -32.94 -13.98 -3.15
N THR A 390 -32.05 -14.64 -2.40
CA THR A 390 -31.32 -15.85 -2.82
C THR A 390 -31.24 -16.84 -1.68
N ASP A 391 -30.83 -18.08 -1.96
CA ASP A 391 -30.63 -19.12 -0.94
C ASP A 391 -29.22 -19.14 -0.35
N SER A 392 -28.31 -18.28 -0.82
CA SER A 392 -26.93 -18.20 -0.29
C SER A 392 -26.90 -17.58 1.10
N LYS A 393 -26.32 -18.31 2.07
CA LYS A 393 -26.16 -17.84 3.45
C LYS A 393 -25.41 -16.52 3.53
N LEU A 394 -24.30 -16.41 2.78
CA LEU A 394 -23.49 -15.18 2.78
C LEU A 394 -24.29 -13.99 2.25
N ILE A 395 -24.99 -14.14 1.10
CA ILE A 395 -25.76 -13.05 0.52
C ILE A 395 -26.90 -12.63 1.45
N LEU A 396 -27.58 -13.58 2.11
CA LEU A 396 -28.63 -13.28 3.10
C LEU A 396 -28.06 -12.53 4.31
N SER A 397 -26.92 -12.96 4.85
CA SER A 397 -26.25 -12.25 5.92
C SER A 397 -25.87 -10.81 5.51
N LEU A 398 -25.32 -10.62 4.30
CA LEU A 398 -25.00 -9.28 3.80
C LEU A 398 -26.25 -8.41 3.64
N LYS A 399 -27.35 -8.99 3.16
CA LYS A 399 -28.64 -8.31 3.04
C LYS A 399 -29.15 -7.81 4.40
N ASP A 400 -28.98 -8.59 5.47
CA ASP A 400 -29.40 -8.19 6.82
C ASP A 400 -28.58 -7.03 7.37
N HIS A 401 -27.32 -6.91 6.98
CA HIS A 401 -26.43 -5.79 7.33
C HIS A 401 -26.55 -4.58 6.39
N LEU A 402 -27.50 -4.57 5.45
CA LEU A 402 -27.84 -3.39 4.66
C LEU A 402 -28.95 -2.60 5.37
N TYR A 403 -28.57 -1.50 6.02
CA TYR A 403 -29.49 -0.64 6.77
C TYR A 403 -30.10 0.45 5.89
N ASP A 404 -31.42 0.57 5.93
CA ASP A 404 -32.12 1.71 5.34
C ASP A 404 -31.97 2.93 6.24
N LEU A 405 -31.42 3.99 5.70
CA LEU A 405 -31.17 5.25 6.39
C LEU A 405 -31.99 6.40 5.81
N SER A 406 -33.25 6.12 5.45
CA SER A 406 -34.20 7.07 4.85
C SER A 406 -34.33 8.38 5.63
N GLY A 407 -34.27 8.33 6.96
CA GLY A 407 -34.29 9.54 7.79
C GLY A 407 -33.07 10.45 7.60
N LEU A 408 -31.88 9.86 7.43
CA LEU A 408 -30.64 10.60 7.12
C LEU A 408 -30.68 11.17 5.70
N ILE A 409 -31.16 10.38 4.73
CA ILE A 409 -31.33 10.82 3.33
C ILE A 409 -32.21 12.07 3.28
N GLN A 410 -33.37 12.03 3.94
CA GLN A 410 -34.28 13.17 4.03
C GLN A 410 -33.67 14.39 4.73
N LEU A 411 -32.88 14.17 5.79
CA LEU A 411 -32.17 15.26 6.49
C LEU A 411 -31.23 15.98 5.52
N ILE A 412 -30.36 15.23 4.81
CA ILE A 412 -29.38 15.80 3.88
C ILE A 412 -30.11 16.48 2.69
N GLU A 413 -31.13 15.82 2.13
CA GLU A 413 -31.89 16.33 0.99
C GLU A 413 -32.60 17.67 1.30
N ARG A 414 -33.24 17.81 2.45
CA ARG A 414 -33.91 19.06 2.82
C ARG A 414 -32.95 20.17 3.27
N SER A 415 -31.75 19.84 3.72
CA SER A 415 -30.83 20.79 4.32
C SER A 415 -29.73 21.30 3.38
N ILE A 416 -29.14 20.44 2.52
CA ILE A 416 -27.96 20.74 1.72
C ILE A 416 -28.38 21.10 0.28
N LYS A 417 -27.81 22.18 -0.28
CA LYS A 417 -28.00 22.57 -1.68
C LYS A 417 -27.29 21.58 -2.61
N GLU A 418 -27.84 21.36 -3.81
CA GLU A 418 -27.26 20.46 -4.81
C GLU A 418 -25.90 20.95 -5.33
N GLU A 419 -25.75 22.27 -5.50
CA GLU A 419 -24.51 22.91 -5.89
C GLU A 419 -23.80 23.51 -4.66
N CYS A 420 -22.89 22.75 -4.06
CA CYS A 420 -22.09 23.20 -2.94
C CYS A 420 -20.69 23.67 -3.35
N PRO A 421 -20.17 24.75 -2.75
CA PRO A 421 -18.76 25.12 -2.89
C PRO A 421 -17.84 24.03 -2.30
N PRO A 422 -16.56 24.00 -2.69
CA PRO A 422 -15.61 23.04 -2.15
C PRO A 422 -15.32 23.23 -0.65
N SER A 423 -15.36 24.48 -0.17
CA SER A 423 -15.10 24.82 1.22
C SER A 423 -16.39 25.17 1.97
N VAL A 424 -16.60 24.57 3.13
CA VAL A 424 -17.77 24.83 3.99
C VAL A 424 -17.80 26.28 4.50
N ARG A 425 -16.64 26.94 4.62
CA ARG A 425 -16.53 28.32 5.10
C ARG A 425 -16.87 29.38 4.06
N GLU A 426 -17.02 29.00 2.80
CA GLU A 426 -17.45 29.92 1.74
C GLU A 426 -18.93 30.30 1.86
N GLY A 427 -19.72 29.50 2.59
CA GLY A 427 -21.17 29.67 2.69
C GLY A 427 -21.91 29.09 1.48
N ASN A 428 -23.18 29.43 1.31
CA ASN A 428 -24.06 28.99 0.22
C ASN A 428 -24.26 27.45 0.17
N ILE A 429 -24.39 26.83 1.35
CA ILE A 429 -24.49 25.36 1.52
C ILE A 429 -25.91 24.94 1.89
N ILE A 430 -26.61 25.71 2.72
CA ILE A 430 -27.89 25.35 3.30
C ILE A 430 -29.05 25.80 2.43
N LYS A 431 -30.04 24.90 2.20
CA LYS A 431 -31.24 25.20 1.44
C LYS A 431 -32.11 26.24 2.17
N HIS A 432 -32.76 27.11 1.40
CA HIS A 432 -33.79 28.02 1.92
C HIS A 432 -34.97 27.25 2.48
N GLY A 433 -35.51 27.71 3.58
CA GLY A 433 -36.60 27.03 4.30
C GLY A 433 -36.15 26.00 5.32
N PHE A 434 -34.85 25.70 5.43
CA PHE A 434 -34.33 24.77 6.45
C PHE A 434 -34.21 25.40 7.83
N ASN A 435 -33.73 26.64 7.89
CA ASN A 435 -33.56 27.38 9.14
C ASN A 435 -34.08 28.81 9.03
N LYS A 436 -35.10 29.14 9.88
CA LYS A 436 -35.77 30.43 9.84
C LYS A 436 -34.86 31.64 10.07
N SER A 437 -33.91 31.54 11.00
CA SER A 437 -32.96 32.62 11.27
C SER A 437 -32.01 32.88 10.08
N LEU A 438 -31.62 31.80 9.38
CA LEU A 438 -30.82 31.91 8.16
C LEU A 438 -31.62 32.58 7.05
N ASP A 439 -32.89 32.20 6.87
CA ASP A 439 -33.76 32.77 5.85
C ASP A 439 -33.99 34.29 6.09
N GLU A 440 -34.19 34.70 7.35
CA GLU A 440 -34.32 36.10 7.73
C GLU A 440 -33.04 36.91 7.39
N LEU A 441 -31.84 36.35 7.66
CA LEU A 441 -30.58 37.00 7.28
C LEU A 441 -30.37 37.05 5.77
N GLN A 442 -30.75 36.02 5.02
CA GLN A 442 -30.67 35.99 3.57
C GLN A 442 -31.64 37.02 2.93
N SER A 443 -32.82 37.24 3.54
CA SER A 443 -33.74 38.28 3.10
C SER A 443 -33.13 39.68 3.25
N VAL A 444 -32.44 39.96 4.37
CA VAL A 444 -31.74 41.23 4.58
C VAL A 444 -30.64 41.45 3.52
N LEU A 445 -29.92 40.37 3.17
CA LEU A 445 -28.87 40.44 2.13
C LEU A 445 -29.46 40.74 0.74
N SER A 446 -30.60 40.08 0.40
CA SER A 446 -31.34 40.28 -0.85
C SER A 446 -31.89 41.73 -0.93
N GLU A 447 -32.55 42.19 0.14
CA GLU A 447 -33.07 43.56 0.22
C GLU A 447 -31.93 44.58 0.07
N GLY A 448 -30.76 44.33 0.68
CA GLY A 448 -29.59 45.19 0.56
C GLY A 448 -29.04 45.25 -0.87
N THR A 449 -29.03 44.12 -1.57
CA THR A 449 -28.59 44.04 -2.97
C THR A 449 -29.56 44.82 -3.90
N ASP A 450 -30.86 44.66 -3.71
CA ASP A 450 -31.88 45.37 -4.46
C ASP A 450 -31.84 46.88 -4.16
N TRP A 451 -31.55 47.24 -2.90
CA TRP A 451 -31.37 48.64 -2.52
C TRP A 451 -30.17 49.24 -3.24
N ILE A 452 -29.00 48.59 -3.34
CA ILE A 452 -27.82 49.07 -4.06
C ILE A 452 -28.14 49.30 -5.53
N LEU A 453 -28.84 48.38 -6.19
CA LEU A 453 -29.25 48.50 -7.58
C LEU A 453 -30.19 49.71 -7.80
N ASN A 454 -31.10 49.94 -6.86
CA ASN A 454 -31.99 51.11 -6.94
C ASN A 454 -31.25 52.39 -6.59
N TYR A 455 -30.38 52.38 -5.59
CA TYR A 455 -29.50 53.48 -5.23
C TYR A 455 -28.62 53.96 -6.41
N GLU A 456 -28.03 53.01 -7.17
CA GLU A 456 -27.26 53.35 -8.37
C GLU A 456 -28.13 54.11 -9.40
N LYS A 457 -29.39 53.69 -9.59
CA LYS A 457 -30.34 54.33 -10.50
C LYS A 457 -30.73 55.72 -10.01
N GLU A 458 -31.00 55.87 -8.72
CA GLU A 458 -31.34 57.17 -8.11
C GLU A 458 -30.19 58.15 -8.13
N GLU A 459 -28.98 57.70 -7.81
CA GLU A 459 -27.77 58.52 -7.85
C GLU A 459 -27.43 58.92 -9.29
N ARG A 460 -27.66 58.12 -10.28
CA ARG A 460 -27.55 58.54 -11.71
C ARG A 460 -28.54 59.64 -12.03
N ARG A 461 -29.76 59.58 -11.53
CA ARG A 461 -30.79 60.60 -11.77
C ARG A 461 -30.47 61.89 -10.99
N ARG A 462 -30.08 61.78 -9.72
CA ARG A 462 -29.73 62.90 -8.85
C ARG A 462 -28.52 63.70 -9.37
N THR A 463 -27.46 62.96 -9.76
CA THR A 463 -26.20 63.56 -10.16
C THR A 463 -26.11 63.89 -11.66
N ARG A 464 -27.00 63.31 -12.50
CA ARG A 464 -26.98 63.38 -13.97
C ARG A 464 -25.70 62.81 -14.59
N PHE A 465 -25.01 61.88 -13.87
CA PHE A 465 -23.87 61.13 -14.37
C PHE A 465 -24.33 59.81 -14.98
N ASP A 466 -24.59 59.77 -16.29
CA ASP A 466 -25.12 58.57 -16.98
C ASP A 466 -24.25 57.31 -16.82
N LYS A 467 -22.94 57.49 -16.65
CA LYS A 467 -21.97 56.39 -16.49
C LYS A 467 -21.51 56.17 -15.03
N LEU A 468 -22.29 56.62 -14.05
CA LEU A 468 -22.08 56.30 -12.65
C LEU A 468 -22.36 54.82 -12.44
N LYS A 469 -21.47 54.14 -11.70
CA LYS A 469 -21.64 52.75 -11.30
C LYS A 469 -21.37 52.60 -9.80
N VAL A 470 -22.16 51.78 -9.13
CA VAL A 470 -21.82 51.30 -7.78
C VAL A 470 -21.09 50.00 -7.93
N GLY A 471 -19.88 49.90 -7.37
CA GLY A 471 -19.03 48.71 -7.41
C GLY A 471 -18.58 48.30 -6.00
N PHE A 472 -18.10 47.09 -5.85
CA PHE A 472 -17.53 46.57 -4.61
C PHE A 472 -16.04 46.27 -4.78
N ASN A 473 -15.25 46.52 -3.74
CA ASN A 473 -13.85 46.15 -3.68
C ASN A 473 -13.51 45.70 -2.26
N ASN A 474 -12.82 44.56 -2.12
CA ASN A 474 -12.46 43.99 -0.81
C ASN A 474 -11.64 44.91 0.11
N VAL A 475 -10.96 45.93 -0.42
CA VAL A 475 -10.15 46.88 0.35
C VAL A 475 -10.95 48.09 0.83
N PHE A 476 -11.91 48.57 0.03
CA PHE A 476 -12.61 49.83 0.27
C PHE A 476 -14.13 49.67 0.48
N GLY A 477 -14.66 48.44 0.32
CA GLY A 477 -16.08 48.15 0.36
C GLY A 477 -16.84 48.60 -0.87
N TYR A 478 -18.12 48.97 -0.71
CA TYR A 478 -18.94 49.55 -1.78
C TYR A 478 -18.53 50.99 -2.10
N TYR A 479 -18.42 51.31 -3.37
CA TYR A 479 -18.05 52.63 -3.85
C TYR A 479 -18.83 53.04 -5.10
N ILE A 480 -19.00 54.36 -5.27
CA ILE A 480 -19.53 54.96 -6.47
C ILE A 480 -18.36 55.28 -7.40
N GLU A 481 -18.33 54.74 -8.59
CA GLU A 481 -17.30 55.04 -9.58
C GLU A 481 -17.82 56.00 -10.65
N ILE A 482 -17.14 57.12 -10.86
CA ILE A 482 -17.46 58.12 -11.84
C ILE A 482 -16.24 58.32 -12.75
N THR A 483 -16.44 58.30 -14.06
CA THR A 483 -15.36 58.50 -15.04
C THR A 483 -14.84 59.91 -15.02
N GLN A 484 -13.53 60.14 -15.28
CA GLN A 484 -12.92 61.47 -15.38
C GLN A 484 -13.61 62.37 -16.42
N ALA A 485 -14.11 61.77 -17.51
CA ALA A 485 -14.87 62.54 -18.53
C ALA A 485 -16.23 63.06 -18.02
N ALA A 486 -16.86 62.35 -17.10
CA ALA A 486 -18.11 62.78 -16.46
C ALA A 486 -17.84 63.84 -15.38
N LEU A 487 -16.79 63.73 -14.61
CA LEU A 487 -16.39 64.71 -13.59
C LEU A 487 -16.03 66.10 -14.18
N ARG A 488 -15.55 66.14 -15.40
CA ARG A 488 -15.31 67.40 -16.11
C ARG A 488 -16.58 68.08 -16.52
N LYS A 489 -17.71 67.41 -16.61
CA LYS A 489 -18.99 67.97 -17.11
C LYS A 489 -19.99 68.33 -16.01
N GLY A 490 -19.81 67.77 -14.78
CA GLY A 490 -20.72 67.94 -13.67
C GLY A 490 -20.01 68.24 -12.36
N LYS A 491 -20.71 68.77 -11.37
CA LYS A 491 -20.20 68.94 -10.01
C LYS A 491 -20.54 67.72 -9.19
N VAL A 492 -19.55 67.19 -8.42
CA VAL A 492 -19.76 66.16 -7.47
C VAL A 492 -20.57 66.70 -6.28
N PRO A 493 -21.60 66.00 -5.79
CA PRO A 493 -22.35 66.41 -4.60
C PRO A 493 -21.47 66.48 -3.34
N GLU A 494 -21.85 67.29 -2.38
CA GLU A 494 -21.06 67.54 -1.15
C GLU A 494 -21.02 66.35 -0.22
N ASP A 495 -22.00 65.50 -0.32
CA ASP A 495 -22.08 64.23 0.45
C ASP A 495 -21.17 63.10 -0.08
N TYR A 496 -20.52 63.32 -1.24
CA TYR A 496 -19.57 62.33 -1.80
C TYR A 496 -18.20 62.49 -1.19
N ILE A 497 -17.78 61.50 -0.44
CA ILE A 497 -16.45 61.45 0.16
C ILE A 497 -15.52 60.67 -0.78
N ARG A 498 -14.50 61.36 -1.29
CA ARG A 498 -13.52 60.76 -2.21
C ARG A 498 -12.63 59.74 -1.48
N LYS A 499 -12.51 58.53 -2.04
CA LYS A 499 -11.68 57.43 -1.49
C LYS A 499 -10.48 57.10 -2.35
N GLN A 500 -10.61 57.09 -3.66
CA GLN A 500 -9.52 56.74 -4.56
C GLN A 500 -9.63 57.47 -5.90
N THR A 501 -8.47 57.89 -6.41
CA THR A 501 -8.32 58.44 -7.79
C THR A 501 -7.62 57.39 -8.64
N LEU A 502 -8.24 57.01 -9.75
CA LEU A 502 -7.70 56.15 -10.78
C LEU A 502 -7.38 56.97 -12.02
N VAL A 503 -6.64 56.40 -12.99
CA VAL A 503 -6.26 57.08 -14.25
C VAL A 503 -7.49 57.57 -15.03
N ASN A 504 -8.58 56.80 -15.08
CA ASN A 504 -9.76 57.04 -15.89
C ASN A 504 -11.05 57.30 -15.10
N SER A 505 -11.03 57.19 -13.77
CA SER A 505 -12.20 57.32 -12.89
C SER A 505 -11.81 57.75 -11.47
N GLU A 506 -12.78 58.22 -10.70
CA GLU A 506 -12.66 58.45 -9.26
C GLU A 506 -13.72 57.65 -8.51
N ARG A 507 -13.36 57.21 -7.32
CA ARG A 507 -14.22 56.44 -6.44
C ARG A 507 -14.60 57.22 -5.20
N PHE A 508 -15.90 57.25 -4.96
CA PHE A 508 -16.53 58.00 -3.86
C PHE A 508 -17.35 57.05 -2.99
N ILE A 509 -17.60 57.46 -1.76
CA ILE A 509 -18.60 56.85 -0.87
C ILE A 509 -19.53 57.93 -0.36
N THR A 510 -20.74 57.49 0.04
CA THR A 510 -21.69 58.34 0.77
C THR A 510 -21.97 57.72 2.15
N PRO A 511 -22.40 58.53 3.14
CA PRO A 511 -22.79 58.02 4.45
C PRO A 511 -23.90 56.94 4.37
N GLU A 512 -24.84 57.10 3.45
CA GLU A 512 -25.93 56.20 3.24
C GLU A 512 -25.47 54.85 2.64
N LEU A 513 -24.61 54.91 1.60
CA LEU A 513 -23.98 53.68 1.05
C LEU A 513 -23.17 52.96 2.10
N LYS A 514 -22.48 53.65 3.00
CA LYS A 514 -21.69 53.05 4.08
C LYS A 514 -22.57 52.38 5.13
N GLN A 515 -23.71 52.94 5.49
CA GLN A 515 -24.65 52.29 6.42
C GLN A 515 -25.21 50.99 5.87
N TRP A 516 -25.54 50.95 4.58
CA TRP A 516 -25.99 49.71 3.92
C TRP A 516 -24.85 48.72 3.73
N GLU A 517 -23.66 49.16 3.42
CA GLU A 517 -22.46 48.30 3.39
C GLU A 517 -22.27 47.57 4.72
N ASP A 518 -22.30 48.28 5.84
CA ASP A 518 -22.13 47.68 7.17
C ASP A 518 -23.25 46.67 7.49
N LYS A 519 -24.49 46.92 7.04
CA LYS A 519 -25.58 45.95 7.15
C LYS A 519 -25.38 44.72 6.28
N ILE A 520 -24.99 44.88 5.02
CA ILE A 520 -24.82 43.79 4.04
C ILE A 520 -23.62 42.94 4.44
N LEU A 521 -22.46 43.54 4.73
CA LEU A 521 -21.28 42.79 5.11
C LEU A 521 -21.45 42.08 6.45
N GLY A 522 -22.10 42.75 7.43
CA GLY A 522 -22.44 42.12 8.71
C GLY A 522 -23.47 41.00 8.59
N ALA A 523 -24.37 41.04 7.62
CA ALA A 523 -25.30 39.94 7.33
C ALA A 523 -24.59 38.79 6.62
N ASP A 524 -23.73 39.03 5.62
CA ASP A 524 -22.99 38.00 4.89
C ASP A 524 -22.09 37.17 5.83
N GLU A 525 -21.35 37.84 6.74
CA GLU A 525 -20.53 37.16 7.73
C GLU A 525 -21.38 36.30 8.68
N LYS A 526 -22.49 36.82 9.19
CA LYS A 526 -23.42 36.07 10.04
C LYS A 526 -24.03 34.87 9.31
N ILE A 527 -24.37 35.02 8.03
CA ILE A 527 -24.90 33.95 7.18
C ILE A 527 -23.86 32.83 7.09
N LYS A 528 -22.61 33.14 6.74
CA LYS A 528 -21.53 32.15 6.61
C LYS A 528 -21.27 31.41 7.92
N ASN A 529 -21.25 32.13 9.05
CA ASN A 529 -21.04 31.51 10.35
C ASN A 529 -22.22 30.61 10.74
N LEU A 530 -23.46 31.06 10.54
CA LEU A 530 -24.65 30.28 10.84
C LEU A 530 -24.79 29.06 9.93
N GLU A 531 -24.48 29.21 8.62
CA GLU A 531 -24.46 28.07 7.70
C GLU A 531 -23.41 27.03 8.10
N TYR A 532 -22.24 27.48 8.58
CA TYR A 532 -21.20 26.60 9.09
C TYR A 532 -21.67 25.85 10.35
N GLU A 533 -22.32 26.54 11.31
CA GLU A 533 -22.85 25.91 12.52
C GLU A 533 -23.90 24.86 12.18
N ILE A 534 -24.89 25.21 11.35
CA ILE A 534 -25.95 24.28 10.89
C ILE A 534 -25.34 23.08 10.17
N PHE A 535 -24.33 23.31 9.30
CA PHE A 535 -23.65 22.24 8.61
C PHE A 535 -22.92 21.30 9.59
N CYS A 536 -22.27 21.85 10.63
CA CYS A 536 -21.63 21.04 11.68
C CYS A 536 -22.65 20.17 12.44
N GLU A 537 -23.86 20.69 12.71
CA GLU A 537 -24.94 19.91 13.33
C GLU A 537 -25.39 18.76 12.42
N ILE A 538 -25.61 19.02 11.11
CA ILE A 538 -25.98 17.98 10.14
C ILE A 538 -24.90 16.91 10.06
N ARG A 539 -23.63 17.31 10.04
CA ARG A 539 -22.48 16.39 10.04
C ARG A 539 -22.43 15.54 11.30
N GLN A 540 -22.72 16.11 12.47
CA GLN A 540 -22.80 15.36 13.73
C GLN A 540 -23.97 14.37 13.74
N GLU A 541 -25.14 14.74 13.22
CA GLU A 541 -26.26 13.80 13.07
C GLU A 541 -25.91 12.64 12.12
N THR A 542 -25.20 12.94 11.05
CA THR A 542 -24.66 11.91 10.14
C THR A 542 -23.66 11.00 10.85
N ALA A 543 -22.76 11.56 11.67
CA ALA A 543 -21.78 10.83 12.45
C ALA A 543 -22.40 9.81 13.42
N LYS A 544 -23.58 10.07 13.95
CA LYS A 544 -24.32 9.11 14.79
C LYS A 544 -24.73 7.81 14.09
N GLN A 545 -24.69 7.78 12.76
CA GLN A 545 -25.03 6.61 11.95
C GLN A 545 -23.79 5.91 11.37
N ILE A 546 -22.58 6.26 11.84
CA ILE A 546 -21.31 5.75 11.30
C ILE A 546 -21.29 4.23 11.24
N ASP A 547 -21.63 3.52 12.32
CA ASP A 547 -21.60 2.07 12.39
C ASP A 547 -22.43 1.42 11.28
N LYS A 548 -23.68 1.89 11.10
CA LYS A 548 -24.57 1.36 10.06
C LYS A 548 -24.07 1.64 8.65
N ILE A 549 -23.47 2.81 8.43
CA ILE A 549 -22.94 3.18 7.12
C ILE A 549 -21.67 2.37 6.83
N GLN A 550 -20.83 2.09 7.84
CA GLN A 550 -19.66 1.22 7.69
C GLN A 550 -20.07 -0.23 7.39
N GLU A 551 -21.12 -0.74 8.04
CA GLU A 551 -21.67 -2.07 7.74
C GLU A 551 -22.25 -2.15 6.32
N ASN A 552 -22.98 -1.11 5.87
CA ASN A 552 -23.41 -0.97 4.49
C ASN A 552 -22.21 -1.01 3.52
N ALA A 553 -21.16 -0.22 3.80
CA ALA A 553 -19.96 -0.15 2.98
C ALA A 553 -19.25 -1.52 2.87
N GLN A 554 -19.13 -2.23 3.98
CA GLN A 554 -18.54 -3.56 4.02
C GLN A 554 -19.36 -4.57 3.23
N SER A 555 -20.70 -4.57 3.39
CA SER A 555 -21.60 -5.45 2.66
C SER A 555 -21.55 -5.20 1.16
N ILE A 556 -21.54 -3.93 0.76
CA ILE A 556 -21.40 -3.51 -0.64
C ILE A 556 -20.06 -3.95 -1.22
N ALA A 557 -18.95 -3.78 -0.49
CA ALA A 557 -17.64 -4.19 -0.95
C ALA A 557 -17.55 -5.70 -1.19
N ILE A 558 -18.14 -6.52 -0.31
CA ILE A 558 -18.20 -7.98 -0.47
C ILE A 558 -19.05 -8.35 -1.70
N LEU A 559 -20.24 -7.77 -1.85
CA LEU A 559 -21.11 -7.99 -3.00
C LEU A 559 -20.43 -7.61 -4.32
N ASP A 560 -19.68 -6.52 -4.33
CA ASP A 560 -18.91 -6.06 -5.50
C ASP A 560 -17.82 -7.06 -5.89
N VAL A 561 -17.04 -7.57 -4.92
CA VAL A 561 -15.99 -8.58 -5.20
C VAL A 561 -16.61 -9.89 -5.70
N ILE A 562 -17.66 -10.38 -5.04
CA ILE A 562 -18.33 -11.63 -5.44
C ILE A 562 -18.98 -11.49 -6.82
N SER A 563 -19.65 -10.38 -7.11
CA SER A 563 -20.20 -10.12 -8.45
C SER A 563 -19.12 -10.00 -9.52
N THR A 564 -17.98 -9.46 -9.15
CA THR A 564 -16.79 -9.40 -10.01
C THR A 564 -16.26 -10.80 -10.33
N PHE A 565 -16.14 -11.68 -9.33
CA PHE A 565 -15.74 -13.08 -9.57
C PHE A 565 -16.71 -13.82 -10.47
N ALA A 566 -18.02 -13.58 -10.32
CA ALA A 566 -19.03 -14.19 -11.18
C ALA A 566 -18.97 -13.67 -12.62
N GLU A 567 -18.74 -12.37 -12.82
CA GLU A 567 -18.57 -11.80 -14.16
C GLU A 567 -17.36 -12.40 -14.88
N ILE A 568 -16.21 -12.46 -14.18
CA ILE A 568 -14.97 -13.03 -14.71
C ILE A 568 -15.16 -14.53 -15.04
N ALA A 569 -15.81 -15.27 -14.14
CA ALA A 569 -16.09 -16.68 -14.35
C ALA A 569 -16.96 -16.91 -15.60
N SER A 570 -17.99 -16.11 -15.79
CA SER A 570 -18.89 -16.19 -16.94
C SER A 570 -18.20 -15.80 -18.25
N GLN A 571 -17.36 -14.75 -18.24
CA GLN A 571 -16.65 -14.26 -19.41
C GLN A 571 -15.53 -15.20 -19.87
N ASN A 572 -14.76 -15.80 -18.91
CA ASN A 572 -13.57 -16.58 -19.20
C ASN A 572 -13.81 -18.10 -19.03
N GLN A 573 -15.06 -18.54 -18.87
CA GLN A 573 -15.44 -19.96 -18.68
C GLN A 573 -14.65 -20.62 -17.52
N TYR A 574 -14.53 -19.92 -16.39
CA TYR A 574 -13.92 -20.48 -15.19
C TYR A 574 -14.93 -21.38 -14.46
N ILE A 575 -14.43 -22.42 -13.82
CA ILE A 575 -15.26 -23.40 -13.12
C ILE A 575 -15.18 -23.24 -11.61
N LYS A 576 -16.23 -23.68 -10.90
CA LYS A 576 -16.27 -23.74 -9.45
C LYS A 576 -15.27 -24.79 -8.94
N PRO A 577 -14.25 -24.40 -8.15
CA PRO A 577 -13.35 -25.39 -7.55
C PRO A 577 -14.07 -26.15 -6.43
N ASN A 578 -13.71 -27.42 -6.25
CA ASN A 578 -14.13 -28.23 -5.12
C ASN A 578 -13.03 -28.22 -4.05
N ILE A 579 -13.28 -27.53 -2.94
CA ILE A 579 -12.33 -27.42 -1.83
C ILE A 579 -12.51 -28.58 -0.87
N LEU A 580 -11.41 -29.23 -0.52
CA LEU A 580 -11.40 -30.46 0.28
C LEU A 580 -10.49 -30.29 1.50
N ASP A 581 -10.86 -30.94 2.61
CA ASP A 581 -9.95 -31.14 3.74
C ASP A 581 -9.05 -32.35 3.46
N SER A 582 -8.34 -32.30 2.35
CA SER A 582 -7.39 -33.34 1.92
C SER A 582 -6.15 -32.66 1.35
N ASP A 583 -5.14 -33.46 1.07
CA ASP A 583 -3.89 -32.96 0.48
C ASP A 583 -3.90 -32.99 -1.06
N ASP A 584 -5.04 -33.31 -1.68
CA ASP A 584 -5.12 -33.50 -3.13
C ASP A 584 -5.22 -32.16 -3.86
N ILE A 585 -4.39 -31.97 -4.89
CA ILE A 585 -4.56 -30.95 -5.92
C ILE A 585 -4.72 -31.69 -7.25
N ASN A 586 -5.95 -31.70 -7.78
CA ASN A 586 -6.26 -32.30 -9.06
C ASN A 586 -6.98 -31.30 -9.98
N ILE A 587 -6.27 -30.82 -10.99
CA ILE A 587 -6.75 -29.79 -11.93
C ILE A 587 -6.72 -30.40 -13.33
N GLU A 588 -7.88 -30.45 -13.99
CA GLU A 588 -8.01 -30.92 -15.37
C GLU A 588 -8.14 -29.74 -16.33
N GLY A 589 -7.22 -29.66 -17.27
CA GLY A 589 -7.22 -28.59 -18.26
C GLY A 589 -7.00 -27.20 -17.66
N GLY A 590 -6.08 -27.09 -16.68
CA GLY A 590 -5.71 -25.82 -16.06
C GLY A 590 -5.11 -24.84 -17.07
N ARG A 591 -5.43 -23.55 -16.92
CA ARG A 591 -4.98 -22.44 -17.77
C ARG A 591 -4.35 -21.36 -16.90
N HIS A 592 -3.41 -20.61 -17.45
CA HIS A 592 -2.77 -19.49 -16.74
C HIS A 592 -3.60 -18.22 -16.96
N PRO A 593 -4.22 -17.63 -15.93
CA PRO A 593 -5.22 -16.57 -16.10
C PRO A 593 -4.70 -15.34 -16.85
N VAL A 594 -3.42 -14.98 -16.66
CA VAL A 594 -2.82 -13.82 -17.30
C VAL A 594 -2.36 -14.15 -18.72
N VAL A 595 -1.65 -15.27 -18.91
CA VAL A 595 -1.10 -15.65 -20.22
C VAL A 595 -2.20 -16.01 -21.22
N GLU A 596 -3.24 -16.70 -20.77
CA GLU A 596 -4.44 -17.00 -21.55
C GLU A 596 -5.06 -15.72 -22.15
N LYS A 597 -5.20 -14.67 -21.33
CA LYS A 597 -5.75 -13.39 -21.80
C LYS A 597 -4.86 -12.70 -22.84
N VAL A 598 -3.54 -12.81 -22.68
CA VAL A 598 -2.57 -12.19 -23.63
C VAL A 598 -2.53 -12.93 -24.95
N LEU A 599 -2.56 -14.27 -24.93
CA LEU A 599 -2.48 -15.10 -26.13
C LEU A 599 -3.84 -15.27 -26.85
N GLY A 600 -4.94 -15.09 -26.14
CA GLY A 600 -6.29 -15.51 -26.53
C GLY A 600 -6.57 -16.97 -26.16
N GLU A 601 -7.79 -17.27 -25.77
CA GLU A 601 -8.22 -18.59 -25.24
C GLU A 601 -7.92 -19.73 -26.21
N GLU A 602 -8.11 -19.52 -27.51
CA GLU A 602 -7.88 -20.55 -28.54
C GLU A 602 -6.40 -20.92 -28.71
N ASN A 603 -5.49 -20.06 -28.30
CA ASN A 603 -4.04 -20.27 -28.50
C ASN A 603 -3.34 -20.80 -27.24
N PHE A 604 -3.99 -20.79 -26.09
CA PHE A 604 -3.43 -21.32 -24.85
C PHE A 604 -3.65 -22.85 -24.79
N ILE A 605 -2.60 -23.59 -24.45
CA ILE A 605 -2.68 -25.06 -24.33
C ILE A 605 -2.91 -25.42 -22.86
N PRO A 606 -4.11 -25.92 -22.49
CA PRO A 606 -4.43 -26.31 -21.12
C PRO A 606 -3.61 -27.52 -20.67
N ASN A 607 -3.25 -27.57 -19.39
CA ASN A 607 -2.46 -28.66 -18.80
C ASN A 607 -3.09 -29.20 -17.52
N ASP A 608 -2.95 -30.52 -17.34
CA ASP A 608 -3.46 -31.21 -16.17
C ASP A 608 -2.40 -31.19 -15.06
N THR A 609 -2.86 -31.21 -13.81
CA THR A 609 -2.00 -31.28 -12.62
C THR A 609 -2.60 -32.23 -11.62
N HIS A 610 -1.81 -33.17 -11.15
CA HIS A 610 -2.19 -34.04 -10.05
C HIS A 610 -1.05 -34.11 -9.04
N LEU A 611 -1.31 -33.65 -7.81
CA LEU A 611 -0.39 -33.69 -6.66
C LEU A 611 -1.12 -34.21 -5.44
N ASP A 612 -0.49 -35.09 -4.71
CA ASP A 612 -0.98 -35.63 -3.43
C ASP A 612 0.19 -35.98 -2.50
N SER A 613 -0.08 -36.30 -1.26
CA SER A 613 0.96 -36.68 -0.28
C SER A 613 1.33 -38.18 -0.32
N HIS A 614 0.67 -38.99 -1.16
CA HIS A 614 0.75 -40.45 -1.11
C HIS A 614 1.49 -41.07 -2.30
N GLU A 615 1.15 -40.64 -3.54
CA GLU A 615 1.70 -41.21 -4.77
C GLU A 615 2.45 -40.22 -5.63
N ASN A 616 2.04 -38.95 -5.63
CA ASN A 616 2.56 -37.90 -6.51
C ASN A 616 2.87 -36.63 -5.73
N GLN A 617 3.77 -36.71 -4.74
CA GLN A 617 4.14 -35.57 -3.91
C GLN A 617 5.01 -34.59 -4.65
N ILE A 618 6.00 -35.09 -5.43
CA ILE A 618 6.97 -34.24 -6.13
C ILE A 618 6.91 -34.52 -7.62
N MET A 619 6.58 -33.53 -8.42
CA MET A 619 6.64 -33.57 -9.88
C MET A 619 7.97 -32.95 -10.35
N ILE A 620 8.89 -33.79 -10.84
CA ILE A 620 10.10 -33.32 -11.52
C ILE A 620 9.75 -33.04 -12.98
N ILE A 621 9.88 -31.78 -13.38
CA ILE A 621 9.45 -31.30 -14.70
C ILE A 621 10.67 -30.94 -15.53
N THR A 622 10.93 -31.71 -16.59
CA THR A 622 12.02 -31.48 -17.53
C THR A 622 11.53 -30.96 -18.87
N GLY A 623 12.41 -30.33 -19.64
CA GLY A 623 12.09 -29.82 -20.97
C GLY A 623 12.91 -28.59 -21.35
N PRO A 624 12.85 -28.18 -22.61
CA PRO A 624 13.62 -27.02 -23.11
C PRO A 624 13.15 -25.70 -22.51
N ASN A 625 14.00 -24.69 -22.58
CA ASN A 625 13.56 -23.31 -22.36
C ASN A 625 12.52 -22.94 -23.43
N MET A 626 11.59 -22.05 -23.08
CA MET A 626 10.44 -21.64 -23.91
C MET A 626 9.33 -22.70 -24.05
N ALA A 627 9.46 -23.90 -23.44
CA ALA A 627 8.39 -24.91 -23.49
C ALA A 627 7.20 -24.60 -22.59
N GLY A 628 7.34 -23.65 -21.67
CA GLY A 628 6.27 -23.23 -20.77
C GLY A 628 6.38 -23.75 -19.33
N LYS A 629 7.56 -24.27 -18.90
CA LYS A 629 7.78 -24.78 -17.53
C LYS A 629 7.37 -23.79 -16.45
N SER A 630 7.99 -22.62 -16.42
CA SER A 630 7.73 -21.57 -15.40
C SER A 630 6.28 -21.06 -15.46
N THR A 631 5.69 -20.98 -16.65
CA THR A 631 4.27 -20.63 -16.83
C THR A 631 3.36 -21.65 -16.18
N TYR A 632 3.64 -22.95 -16.39
CA TYR A 632 2.88 -24.03 -15.76
C TYR A 632 3.00 -24.04 -14.24
N LEU A 633 4.20 -23.83 -13.71
CA LEU A 633 4.41 -23.74 -12.27
C LEU A 633 3.56 -22.62 -11.65
N ARG A 634 3.64 -21.42 -12.23
CA ARG A 634 2.84 -20.26 -11.79
C ARG A 634 1.34 -20.49 -11.95
N GLN A 635 0.91 -21.11 -13.04
CA GLN A 635 -0.48 -21.48 -13.30
C GLN A 635 -1.09 -22.25 -12.12
N VAL A 636 -0.41 -23.29 -11.65
CA VAL A 636 -0.90 -24.13 -10.53
C VAL A 636 -1.03 -23.31 -9.26
N ALA A 637 -0.02 -22.51 -8.92
CA ALA A 637 -0.06 -21.65 -7.72
C ALA A 637 -1.19 -20.61 -7.81
N LEU A 638 -1.38 -19.98 -8.97
CA LEU A 638 -2.43 -18.98 -9.14
C LEU A 638 -3.84 -19.60 -9.06
N ILE A 639 -4.02 -20.82 -9.59
CA ILE A 639 -5.29 -21.56 -9.47
C ILE A 639 -5.59 -21.87 -7.99
N VAL A 640 -4.59 -22.35 -7.23
CA VAL A 640 -4.74 -22.59 -5.78
C VAL A 640 -5.06 -21.29 -5.04
N LEU A 641 -4.34 -20.22 -5.33
CA LEU A 641 -4.60 -18.92 -4.73
C LEU A 641 -6.03 -18.42 -5.02
N MET A 642 -6.48 -18.50 -6.28
CA MET A 642 -7.83 -18.08 -6.69
C MET A 642 -8.89 -18.89 -5.95
N ALA A 643 -8.69 -20.19 -5.79
CA ALA A 643 -9.60 -21.04 -5.02
C ALA A 643 -9.71 -20.61 -3.56
N HIS A 644 -8.58 -20.31 -2.90
CA HIS A 644 -8.52 -19.89 -1.50
C HIS A 644 -9.12 -18.49 -1.24
N ILE A 645 -9.24 -17.63 -2.25
CA ILE A 645 -10.00 -16.37 -2.10
C ILE A 645 -11.50 -16.52 -2.37
N GLY A 646 -11.96 -17.73 -2.76
CA GLY A 646 -13.36 -18.01 -3.11
C GLY A 646 -13.73 -17.60 -4.54
N CYS A 647 -12.75 -17.56 -5.46
CA CYS A 647 -12.94 -17.28 -6.87
C CYS A 647 -13.08 -18.59 -7.68
N TYR A 648 -13.84 -18.56 -8.76
CA TYR A 648 -13.80 -19.62 -9.77
C TYR A 648 -12.45 -19.62 -10.47
N VAL A 649 -12.02 -20.79 -10.96
CA VAL A 649 -10.65 -21.03 -11.41
C VAL A 649 -10.59 -21.38 -12.90
N PRO A 650 -9.50 -21.00 -13.60
CA PRO A 650 -9.28 -21.31 -15.00
C PRO A 650 -8.93 -22.79 -15.19
N ALA A 651 -9.92 -23.66 -15.21
CA ALA A 651 -9.80 -25.09 -15.50
C ALA A 651 -10.98 -25.52 -16.37
N ASN A 652 -10.86 -26.67 -17.09
CA ASN A 652 -11.88 -27.08 -18.06
C ASN A 652 -12.96 -27.99 -17.45
N ASN A 653 -12.59 -29.00 -16.71
CA ASN A 653 -13.53 -30.04 -16.27
C ASN A 653 -13.59 -30.18 -14.74
N LEU A 654 -12.45 -30.23 -14.08
CA LEU A 654 -12.35 -30.49 -12.66
C LEU A 654 -11.24 -29.66 -12.03
N ALA A 655 -11.52 -29.11 -10.86
CA ALA A 655 -10.53 -28.53 -9.98
C ALA A 655 -10.84 -28.96 -8.55
N LYS A 656 -10.20 -30.02 -8.08
CA LYS A 656 -10.19 -30.41 -6.66
C LYS A 656 -8.96 -29.82 -6.02
N ILE A 657 -9.13 -29.05 -4.96
CA ILE A 657 -8.05 -28.34 -4.31
C ILE A 657 -8.15 -28.56 -2.81
N GLY A 658 -7.17 -29.29 -2.28
CA GLY A 658 -6.98 -29.46 -0.85
C GLY A 658 -6.46 -28.16 -0.22
N LEU A 659 -6.77 -27.94 1.04
CA LEU A 659 -6.28 -26.76 1.77
C LEU A 659 -4.75 -26.69 1.75
N CYS A 660 -4.25 -25.51 1.39
CA CYS A 660 -2.84 -25.18 1.48
C CYS A 660 -2.64 -24.12 2.55
N ASP A 661 -1.76 -24.39 3.50
CA ASP A 661 -1.41 -23.43 4.56
C ASP A 661 -0.43 -22.35 4.08
N ARG A 662 0.40 -22.71 3.07
CA ARG A 662 1.39 -21.78 2.53
C ARG A 662 1.75 -22.11 1.07
N ILE A 663 2.01 -21.08 0.26
CA ILE A 663 2.62 -21.25 -1.06
C ILE A 663 4.03 -20.69 -0.99
N PHE A 664 5.01 -21.52 -1.34
CA PHE A 664 6.40 -21.12 -1.51
C PHE A 664 6.78 -21.09 -2.98
N THR A 665 7.50 -20.08 -3.39
CA THR A 665 8.01 -20.01 -4.76
C THR A 665 9.48 -19.64 -4.79
N ARG A 666 10.24 -20.40 -5.59
CA ARG A 666 11.58 -20.04 -6.05
C ARG A 666 11.57 -20.03 -7.56
N VAL A 667 11.26 -18.86 -8.16
CA VAL A 667 11.11 -18.68 -9.61
C VAL A 667 11.88 -17.43 -10.04
N GLY A 668 12.82 -17.60 -10.98
CA GLY A 668 13.64 -16.51 -11.51
C GLY A 668 14.85 -16.14 -10.64
N ALA A 669 15.86 -15.48 -11.22
CA ALA A 669 17.00 -14.93 -10.52
C ALA A 669 16.81 -13.41 -10.39
N TRP A 670 16.96 -12.90 -9.15
CA TRP A 670 16.97 -11.46 -8.88
C TRP A 670 18.39 -11.03 -8.57
N ASP A 671 18.88 -10.02 -9.27
CA ASP A 671 20.14 -9.36 -8.93
C ASP A 671 19.87 -8.32 -7.83
N PHE A 672 20.03 -8.70 -6.57
CA PHE A 672 20.04 -7.75 -5.45
C PHE A 672 21.42 -7.09 -5.36
N ILE A 673 21.73 -6.22 -6.31
CA ILE A 673 22.98 -5.45 -6.33
C ILE A 673 23.17 -4.64 -5.02
N ALA A 674 22.10 -4.25 -4.36
CA ALA A 674 22.12 -3.45 -3.12
C ALA A 674 22.58 -4.23 -1.86
N MET A 675 22.59 -5.58 -1.88
CA MET A 675 22.99 -6.39 -0.71
C MET A 675 24.36 -7.05 -0.81
N GLU A 676 25.13 -6.79 -1.87
CA GLU A 676 26.45 -7.41 -2.12
C GLU A 676 26.43 -8.95 -2.08
N LEU A 677 25.26 -9.59 -2.13
CA LEU A 677 25.12 -11.05 -2.15
C LEU A 677 25.17 -11.56 -3.59
N SER A 678 25.84 -12.70 -3.81
CA SER A 678 25.78 -13.37 -5.10
C SER A 678 24.37 -13.90 -5.36
N THR A 679 23.95 -13.96 -6.63
CA THR A 679 22.65 -14.54 -7.02
C THR A 679 22.45 -15.96 -6.48
N PHE A 680 23.51 -16.74 -6.38
CA PHE A 680 23.49 -18.07 -5.79
C PHE A 680 23.24 -18.03 -4.27
N MET A 681 23.80 -17.08 -3.54
CA MET A 681 23.55 -16.93 -2.10
C MET A 681 22.09 -16.56 -1.82
N VAL A 682 21.52 -15.64 -2.61
CA VAL A 682 20.10 -15.28 -2.52
C VAL A 682 19.23 -16.51 -2.75
N GLU A 683 19.54 -17.29 -3.80
CA GLU A 683 18.83 -18.54 -4.11
C GLU A 683 18.88 -19.53 -2.94
N MET A 684 20.05 -19.70 -2.31
CA MET A 684 20.20 -20.61 -1.18
C MET A 684 19.46 -20.14 0.07
N VAL A 685 19.38 -18.83 0.32
CA VAL A 685 18.59 -18.25 1.42
C VAL A 685 17.10 -18.52 1.21
N GLU A 686 16.59 -18.35 -0.01
CA GLU A 686 15.19 -18.63 -0.36
C GLU A 686 14.87 -20.12 -0.21
N VAL A 687 15.76 -21.01 -0.68
CA VAL A 687 15.59 -22.45 -0.52
C VAL A 687 15.65 -22.85 0.97
N ALA A 688 16.56 -22.26 1.75
CA ALA A 688 16.64 -22.50 3.18
C ALA A 688 15.35 -22.10 3.91
N ASN A 689 14.76 -20.94 3.55
CA ASN A 689 13.46 -20.53 4.05
C ASN A 689 12.37 -21.59 3.75
N ILE A 690 12.33 -22.10 2.53
CA ILE A 690 11.38 -23.14 2.14
C ILE A 690 11.60 -24.41 2.99
N LEU A 691 12.82 -24.91 3.09
CA LEU A 691 13.11 -26.17 3.78
C LEU A 691 12.85 -26.11 5.30
N ASN A 692 13.02 -24.93 5.90
CA ASN A 692 12.79 -24.73 7.34
C ASN A 692 11.30 -24.53 7.68
N ASN A 693 10.52 -23.88 6.80
CA ASN A 693 9.17 -23.41 7.11
C ASN A 693 8.05 -24.17 6.36
N ALA A 694 8.39 -25.04 5.40
CA ALA A 694 7.38 -25.84 4.71
C ALA A 694 6.74 -26.88 5.64
N THR A 695 5.45 -27.12 5.44
CA THR A 695 4.67 -28.17 6.08
C THR A 695 4.20 -29.20 5.05
N SER A 696 3.58 -30.29 5.51
CA SER A 696 2.95 -31.27 4.62
C SER A 696 1.78 -30.69 3.80
N LYS A 697 1.15 -29.60 4.26
CA LYS A 697 0.06 -28.90 3.56
C LYS A 697 0.55 -27.83 2.58
N SER A 698 1.84 -27.50 2.60
CA SER A 698 2.39 -26.46 1.75
C SER A 698 2.47 -26.85 0.27
N LEU A 699 2.31 -25.86 -0.62
CA LEU A 699 2.60 -25.97 -2.05
C LEU A 699 3.94 -25.30 -2.33
N ILE A 700 4.90 -26.10 -2.86
CA ILE A 700 6.28 -25.65 -3.11
C ILE A 700 6.53 -25.61 -4.61
N ILE A 701 7.05 -24.50 -5.09
CA ILE A 701 7.39 -24.28 -6.50
C ILE A 701 8.87 -23.94 -6.61
N LEU A 702 9.62 -24.83 -7.25
CA LEU A 702 11.05 -24.68 -7.50
C LEU A 702 11.31 -24.60 -8.98
N ASP A 703 11.88 -23.52 -9.46
CA ASP A 703 12.24 -23.31 -10.86
C ASP A 703 13.76 -23.12 -10.99
N GLU A 704 14.41 -24.13 -11.60
CA GLU A 704 15.83 -24.11 -11.97
C GLU A 704 16.81 -23.88 -10.79
N VAL A 705 16.56 -24.49 -9.65
CA VAL A 705 17.43 -24.41 -8.48
C VAL A 705 18.81 -25.02 -8.76
N GLY A 706 19.87 -24.35 -8.32
CA GLY A 706 21.27 -24.76 -8.49
C GLY A 706 21.98 -24.17 -9.73
N ARG A 707 21.35 -23.26 -10.48
CA ARG A 707 21.99 -22.66 -11.68
C ARG A 707 23.11 -21.66 -11.37
N GLY A 708 23.13 -21.07 -10.21
CA GLY A 708 24.08 -20.01 -9.83
C GLY A 708 25.49 -20.50 -9.48
N THR A 709 25.78 -21.79 -9.59
CA THR A 709 27.06 -22.42 -9.25
C THR A 709 27.52 -23.42 -10.32
N SER A 710 28.58 -24.22 -10.04
CA SER A 710 29.03 -25.25 -10.96
C SER A 710 27.94 -26.29 -11.22
N THR A 711 27.93 -26.89 -12.41
CA THR A 711 26.88 -27.83 -12.81
C THR A 711 26.74 -29.02 -11.82
N TYR A 712 27.84 -29.57 -11.34
CA TYR A 712 27.84 -30.70 -10.43
C TYR A 712 27.39 -30.30 -9.02
N ASP A 713 27.84 -29.16 -8.50
CA ASP A 713 27.40 -28.65 -7.18
C ASP A 713 25.91 -28.31 -7.21
N GLY A 714 25.45 -27.61 -8.24
CA GLY A 714 24.03 -27.27 -8.41
C GLY A 714 23.15 -28.51 -8.51
N MET A 715 23.56 -29.53 -9.27
CA MET A 715 22.87 -30.80 -9.40
C MET A 715 22.84 -31.56 -8.05
N ALA A 716 23.95 -31.60 -7.32
CA ALA A 716 24.03 -32.27 -6.02
C ALA A 716 23.10 -31.61 -4.99
N LEU A 717 23.03 -30.28 -4.97
CA LEU A 717 22.11 -29.53 -4.11
C LEU A 717 20.66 -29.79 -4.50
N ALA A 718 20.31 -29.70 -5.79
CA ALA A 718 18.96 -29.95 -6.27
C ALA A 718 18.48 -31.38 -5.93
N TRP A 719 19.39 -32.35 -6.04
CA TRP A 719 19.15 -33.74 -5.65
C TRP A 719 18.86 -33.86 -4.15
N ALA A 720 19.75 -33.32 -3.31
CA ALA A 720 19.63 -33.37 -1.84
C ALA A 720 18.37 -32.65 -1.33
N ILE A 721 18.02 -31.49 -1.91
CA ILE A 721 16.77 -30.76 -1.62
C ILE A 721 15.55 -31.63 -1.92
N THR A 722 15.53 -32.28 -3.07
CA THR A 722 14.41 -33.15 -3.46
C THR A 722 14.28 -34.34 -2.52
N GLU A 723 15.39 -34.96 -2.13
CA GLU A 723 15.40 -36.07 -1.14
C GLU A 723 14.90 -35.59 0.22
N PHE A 724 15.35 -34.43 0.68
CA PHE A 724 14.93 -33.85 1.95
C PHE A 724 13.42 -33.61 1.99
N LEU A 725 12.85 -32.96 0.95
CA LEU A 725 11.41 -32.74 0.85
C LEU A 725 10.59 -34.02 0.78
N HIS A 726 11.14 -35.08 0.20
CA HIS A 726 10.47 -36.40 0.17
C HIS A 726 10.54 -37.13 1.51
N GLN A 727 11.67 -37.07 2.21
CA GLN A 727 11.93 -37.92 3.41
C GLN A 727 11.46 -37.25 4.69
N ASN A 728 11.50 -35.96 4.81
CA ASN A 728 11.11 -35.22 6.02
C ASN A 728 9.58 -35.07 6.08
N SER A 729 8.94 -35.83 6.98
CA SER A 729 7.48 -35.80 7.13
C SER A 729 6.89 -34.45 7.50
N HIS A 730 7.67 -33.60 8.17
CA HIS A 730 7.24 -32.22 8.51
C HIS A 730 7.19 -31.31 7.28
N SER A 731 8.21 -31.39 6.44
CA SER A 731 8.37 -30.50 5.25
C SER A 731 7.93 -31.19 3.95
N ALA A 732 7.17 -32.30 4.03
CA ALA A 732 6.75 -33.11 2.88
C ALA A 732 5.64 -32.43 2.05
N GLY A 733 5.79 -31.14 1.74
CA GLY A 733 4.84 -30.39 0.93
C GLY A 733 4.73 -30.88 -0.52
N LYS A 734 3.59 -30.56 -1.15
CA LYS A 734 3.36 -30.83 -2.57
C LYS A 734 4.31 -29.96 -3.40
N THR A 735 5.14 -30.59 -4.23
CA THR A 735 6.26 -29.88 -4.87
C THR A 735 6.22 -30.01 -6.39
N LEU A 736 6.29 -28.87 -7.07
CA LEU A 736 6.55 -28.77 -8.50
C LEU A 736 7.99 -28.31 -8.71
N PHE A 737 8.83 -29.12 -9.31
CA PHE A 737 10.24 -28.84 -9.52
C PHE A 737 10.60 -28.86 -11.00
N ALA A 738 10.70 -27.67 -11.61
CA ALA A 738 11.22 -27.55 -12.98
C ALA A 738 12.75 -27.46 -12.96
N THR A 739 13.41 -28.27 -13.78
CA THR A 739 14.87 -28.35 -13.79
C THR A 739 15.42 -28.66 -15.18
N HIS A 740 16.68 -28.28 -15.38
CA HIS A 740 17.50 -28.71 -16.53
C HIS A 740 18.41 -29.91 -16.22
N TYR A 741 18.49 -30.31 -14.96
CA TYR A 741 19.27 -31.48 -14.55
C TYR A 741 18.47 -32.76 -14.83
N HIS A 742 18.70 -33.37 -16.02
CA HIS A 742 18.01 -34.61 -16.43
C HIS A 742 18.29 -35.78 -15.50
N GLN A 743 19.43 -35.71 -14.81
CA GLN A 743 19.85 -36.74 -13.84
C GLN A 743 18.84 -36.85 -12.66
N LEU A 744 18.13 -35.77 -12.31
CA LEU A 744 17.09 -35.82 -11.25
C LEU A 744 15.95 -36.79 -11.62
N ASN A 745 15.75 -37.12 -12.91
CA ASN A 745 14.77 -38.13 -13.32
C ASN A 745 15.03 -39.51 -12.69
N GLN A 746 16.25 -39.78 -12.24
CA GLN A 746 16.59 -41.06 -11.59
C GLN A 746 15.96 -41.17 -10.21
N LEU A 747 15.64 -40.04 -9.52
CA LEU A 747 15.01 -40.02 -8.21
C LEU A 747 13.67 -40.79 -8.18
N ALA A 748 12.90 -40.72 -9.25
CA ALA A 748 11.65 -41.44 -9.37
C ALA A 748 11.80 -42.98 -9.33
N ARG A 749 13.03 -43.48 -9.54
CA ARG A 749 13.33 -44.94 -9.41
C ARG A 749 13.55 -45.38 -7.96
N TYR A 750 14.01 -44.44 -7.11
CA TYR A 750 14.35 -44.69 -5.72
C TYR A 750 13.25 -44.25 -4.76
N TYR A 751 12.44 -43.28 -5.14
CA TYR A 751 11.44 -42.67 -4.28
C TYR A 751 10.04 -42.75 -4.92
N PRO A 752 9.11 -43.50 -4.33
CA PRO A 752 7.82 -43.84 -4.97
C PRO A 752 6.89 -42.62 -5.16
N ARG A 753 7.03 -41.56 -4.31
CA ARG A 753 6.19 -40.35 -4.39
C ARG A 753 6.77 -39.26 -5.29
N ILE A 754 7.88 -39.55 -5.98
CA ILE A 754 8.47 -38.66 -6.98
C ILE A 754 8.08 -39.16 -8.37
N LYS A 755 7.51 -38.29 -9.20
CA LYS A 755 7.13 -38.60 -10.58
C LYS A 755 7.80 -37.64 -11.56
N ASN A 756 8.17 -38.17 -12.70
CA ASN A 756 8.79 -37.42 -13.78
C ASN A 756 7.75 -36.99 -14.79
N TYR A 757 7.89 -35.74 -15.23
CA TYR A 757 7.08 -35.14 -16.27
C TYR A 757 7.97 -34.38 -17.26
N GLN A 758 7.50 -34.21 -18.49
CA GLN A 758 8.21 -33.47 -19.53
C GLN A 758 7.28 -32.63 -20.37
N PHE A 759 7.77 -31.53 -20.85
CA PHE A 759 7.07 -30.76 -21.89
C PHE A 759 7.28 -31.39 -23.24
N ALA A 760 6.18 -31.64 -23.95
CA ALA A 760 6.18 -32.30 -25.25
C ALA A 760 6.78 -31.41 -26.33
N VAL A 761 7.69 -32.01 -27.11
CA VAL A 761 8.36 -31.39 -28.24
C VAL A 761 8.21 -32.29 -29.47
N LYS A 762 7.75 -31.73 -30.60
CA LYS A 762 7.63 -32.43 -31.87
C LYS A 762 8.69 -31.97 -32.84
N ARG A 763 9.45 -32.90 -33.39
CA ARG A 763 10.39 -32.62 -34.48
C ARG A 763 9.70 -32.75 -35.85
N LYS A 764 9.82 -31.73 -36.68
CA LYS A 764 9.38 -31.78 -38.08
C LYS A 764 10.58 -31.44 -38.98
N GLY A 765 11.37 -32.47 -39.33
CA GLY A 765 12.65 -32.28 -40.01
C GLY A 765 13.68 -31.61 -39.10
N GLN A 766 14.17 -30.43 -39.50
CA GLN A 766 15.09 -29.61 -38.72
C GLN A 766 14.36 -28.62 -37.78
N GLU A 767 13.04 -28.51 -37.86
CA GLU A 767 12.25 -27.61 -37.04
C GLU A 767 11.78 -28.31 -35.76
N ILE A 768 11.81 -27.56 -34.66
CA ILE A 768 11.27 -27.97 -33.35
C ILE A 768 10.02 -27.17 -33.12
N LEU A 769 8.92 -27.88 -32.85
CA LEU A 769 7.65 -27.33 -32.43
C LEU A 769 7.45 -27.64 -30.94
N PHE A 770 7.37 -26.60 -30.11
CA PHE A 770 6.97 -26.73 -28.70
C PHE A 770 5.46 -26.91 -28.63
N LEU A 771 5.02 -28.03 -28.08
CA LEU A 771 3.58 -28.31 -27.96
C LEU A 771 2.95 -27.70 -26.70
N HIS A 772 3.73 -27.13 -25.81
CA HIS A 772 3.30 -26.54 -24.50
C HIS A 772 2.41 -27.48 -23.66
N LYS A 773 2.46 -28.81 -23.94
CA LYS A 773 1.70 -29.83 -23.21
C LYS A 773 2.65 -30.63 -22.30
N ILE A 774 2.27 -30.77 -21.04
CA ILE A 774 2.98 -31.62 -20.08
C ILE A 774 2.53 -33.07 -20.22
N LEU A 775 3.48 -34.00 -20.21
CA LEU A 775 3.24 -35.43 -20.33
C LEU A 775 4.03 -36.20 -19.27
N PRO A 776 3.52 -37.33 -18.75
CA PRO A 776 4.29 -38.22 -17.88
C PRO A 776 5.58 -38.70 -18.56
N GLY A 777 6.64 -38.89 -17.78
CA GLY A 777 7.96 -39.33 -18.24
C GLY A 777 8.99 -38.20 -18.22
N GLY A 778 10.28 -38.57 -18.28
CA GLY A 778 11.40 -37.60 -18.31
C GLY A 778 12.00 -37.54 -19.72
N THR A 779 12.62 -36.41 -20.04
CA THR A 779 13.46 -36.29 -21.26
C THR A 779 14.92 -36.24 -20.86
N ASP A 780 15.74 -36.93 -21.60
CA ASP A 780 17.20 -36.94 -21.44
C ASP A 780 17.89 -36.07 -22.50
N ARG A 781 17.11 -35.32 -23.32
CA ARG A 781 17.65 -34.51 -24.42
C ARG A 781 17.68 -33.04 -24.09
N SER A 782 18.81 -32.43 -24.41
CA SER A 782 18.99 -30.99 -24.41
C SER A 782 18.51 -30.37 -25.74
N TYR A 783 17.89 -29.19 -25.69
CA TYR A 783 17.42 -28.43 -26.84
C TYR A 783 18.02 -27.03 -26.93
N GLY A 784 19.03 -26.72 -26.12
CA GLY A 784 19.62 -25.38 -26.02
C GLY A 784 20.16 -24.84 -27.32
N VAL A 785 20.84 -25.69 -28.12
CA VAL A 785 21.39 -25.30 -29.42
C VAL A 785 20.27 -24.99 -30.45
N GLU A 786 19.14 -25.69 -30.36
CA GLU A 786 17.99 -25.41 -31.23
C GLU A 786 17.27 -24.13 -30.86
N VAL A 787 17.15 -23.82 -29.56
CA VAL A 787 16.61 -22.54 -29.08
C VAL A 787 17.52 -21.39 -29.51
N ALA A 788 18.85 -21.56 -29.47
CA ALA A 788 19.81 -20.57 -29.96
C ALA A 788 19.63 -20.30 -31.46
N ARG A 789 19.35 -21.32 -32.25
CA ARG A 789 19.02 -21.17 -33.68
C ARG A 789 17.74 -20.37 -33.89
N LEU A 790 16.69 -20.66 -33.13
CA LEU A 790 15.42 -19.92 -33.18
C LEU A 790 15.57 -18.46 -32.74
N ALA A 791 16.50 -18.17 -31.84
CA ALA A 791 16.85 -16.82 -31.42
C ALA A 791 17.67 -16.02 -32.44
N GLY A 792 18.07 -16.68 -33.57
CA GLY A 792 18.76 -16.00 -34.65
C GLY A 792 20.29 -15.98 -34.53
N LEU A 793 20.90 -16.88 -33.74
CA LEU A 793 22.35 -17.02 -33.76
C LEU A 793 22.87 -17.39 -35.14
N PRO A 794 24.09 -16.93 -35.55
CA PRO A 794 24.68 -17.28 -36.82
C PRO A 794 24.76 -18.80 -37.01
N GLN A 795 24.39 -19.30 -38.21
CA GLN A 795 24.32 -20.75 -38.50
C GLN A 795 25.65 -21.47 -38.22
N THR A 796 26.78 -20.82 -38.50
CA THR A 796 28.12 -21.38 -38.22
C THR A 796 28.37 -21.64 -36.75
N VAL A 797 27.85 -20.80 -35.87
CA VAL A 797 27.93 -20.97 -34.39
C VAL A 797 27.03 -22.12 -33.96
N VAL A 798 25.83 -22.20 -34.52
CA VAL A 798 24.85 -23.27 -34.22
C VAL A 798 25.37 -24.63 -34.64
N ASP A 799 25.97 -24.74 -35.84
CA ASP A 799 26.52 -26.01 -36.35
C ASP A 799 27.71 -26.45 -35.51
N ARG A 800 28.60 -25.51 -35.13
CA ARG A 800 29.73 -25.84 -34.27
C ARG A 800 29.30 -26.24 -32.86
N ALA A 801 28.25 -25.58 -32.31
CA ALA A 801 27.70 -25.94 -31.02
C ALA A 801 27.10 -27.36 -31.01
N ARG A 802 26.49 -27.82 -32.15
CA ARG A 802 26.00 -29.21 -32.29
C ARG A 802 27.12 -30.22 -32.29
N GLU A 803 28.20 -29.95 -33.01
CA GLU A 803 29.38 -30.83 -33.03
C GLU A 803 29.98 -30.99 -31.64
N ILE A 804 30.12 -29.86 -30.89
CA ILE A 804 30.68 -29.88 -29.54
C ILE A 804 29.71 -30.61 -28.57
N LEU A 805 28.40 -30.35 -28.68
CA LEU A 805 27.40 -31.04 -27.84
C LEU A 805 27.46 -32.55 -28.04
N GLN A 806 27.61 -33.03 -29.29
CA GLN A 806 27.72 -34.46 -29.57
C GLN A 806 28.96 -35.06 -28.93
N ILE A 807 30.11 -34.35 -28.91
CA ILE A 807 31.32 -34.80 -28.22
C ILE A 807 31.10 -34.92 -26.70
N PHE A 808 30.37 -33.98 -26.09
CA PHE A 808 30.09 -34.04 -24.68
C PHE A 808 29.09 -35.15 -24.32
N GLU A 809 28.04 -35.36 -25.12
CA GLU A 809 27.08 -36.45 -24.93
C GLU A 809 27.71 -37.82 -25.08
N GLU A 810 28.65 -38.01 -25.98
CA GLU A 810 29.44 -39.24 -26.15
C GLU A 810 30.40 -39.47 -24.96
N ALA A 811 30.94 -38.42 -24.36
CA ALA A 811 31.85 -38.48 -23.19
C ALA A 811 31.11 -38.79 -21.86
N GLU A 812 29.82 -38.47 -21.78
CA GLU A 812 29.00 -38.68 -20.57
C GLU A 812 28.29 -40.05 -20.52
N THR A 813 28.59 -41.03 -21.36
CA THR A 813 28.01 -42.38 -21.29
C THR A 813 28.42 -43.02 -19.93
N PRO A 814 27.56 -43.24 -18.97
CA PRO A 814 27.93 -43.57 -17.60
C PRO A 814 28.36 -45.04 -17.52
N GLN A 815 29.53 -45.26 -16.97
CA GLN A 815 29.76 -46.54 -16.25
C GLN A 815 28.86 -46.55 -15.00
N VAL A 816 28.02 -47.58 -14.96
CA VAL A 816 27.06 -47.90 -13.91
C VAL A 816 27.66 -47.68 -12.51
N LEU A 817 27.12 -46.71 -11.80
CA LEU A 817 27.32 -46.60 -10.33
C LEU A 817 26.48 -47.71 -9.67
N GLU A 818 27.06 -48.92 -9.52
CA GLU A 818 26.53 -49.94 -8.62
C GLU A 818 26.60 -49.51 -7.17
N SER A 819 25.42 -49.45 -6.57
CA SER A 819 25.05 -49.38 -5.16
C SER A 819 26.19 -49.42 -4.11
N LYS A 820 26.57 -48.25 -3.59
CA LYS A 820 27.05 -48.20 -2.20
C LYS A 820 25.95 -47.56 -1.36
N LYS A 821 25.34 -48.40 -0.46
CA LYS A 821 24.43 -47.88 0.58
C LYS A 821 25.17 -46.83 1.41
N LEU A 822 24.65 -45.63 1.43
CA LEU A 822 25.08 -44.58 2.35
C LEU A 822 24.70 -44.97 3.79
N PRO A 823 25.55 -44.70 4.78
CA PRO A 823 25.25 -45.08 6.18
C PRO A 823 24.17 -44.14 6.71
N THR A 824 23.11 -44.73 7.22
CA THR A 824 22.06 -44.06 8.01
C THR A 824 22.62 -43.67 9.37
N SER A 825 23.22 -42.48 9.50
CA SER A 825 23.43 -41.82 10.77
C SER A 825 22.55 -40.59 10.82
N LYS A 826 21.65 -40.55 11.79
CA LYS A 826 20.85 -39.36 12.10
C LYS A 826 21.80 -38.20 12.46
N PRO A 827 21.83 -37.12 11.72
CA PRO A 827 22.49 -35.92 12.20
C PRO A 827 21.54 -35.18 13.15
N GLN A 828 21.99 -34.93 14.37
CA GLN A 828 21.42 -33.83 15.16
C GLN A 828 21.73 -32.52 14.46
N LEU A 829 20.70 -31.90 13.91
CA LEU A 829 20.77 -30.55 13.33
C LEU A 829 20.97 -29.55 14.48
N THR A 830 22.20 -29.05 14.62
CA THR A 830 22.45 -27.82 15.36
C THR A 830 22.22 -26.66 14.38
N GLN A 831 21.16 -25.94 14.61
CA GLN A 831 20.75 -24.77 13.84
C GLN A 831 21.80 -23.66 14.02
N LEU A 832 22.62 -23.42 13.00
CA LEU A 832 23.43 -22.23 12.89
C LEU A 832 22.60 -21.16 12.20
N THR A 833 22.08 -20.22 12.97
CA THR A 833 21.44 -19.04 12.42
C THR A 833 22.52 -18.14 11.77
N LEU A 834 22.25 -17.65 10.57
CA LEU A 834 23.12 -16.83 9.72
C LEU A 834 23.51 -15.48 10.36
N PHE A 835 23.01 -15.17 11.56
CA PHE A 835 23.13 -13.87 12.25
C PHE A 835 24.03 -13.91 13.50
N ASP A 836 24.73 -15.01 13.79
CA ASP A 836 25.64 -15.10 14.94
C ASP A 836 27.09 -14.71 14.64
N VAL A 837 27.32 -13.76 13.75
CA VAL A 837 28.69 -13.22 13.50
C VAL A 837 29.21 -12.33 14.64
N SER A 838 28.35 -11.90 15.57
CA SER A 838 28.75 -11.04 16.70
C SER A 838 29.24 -11.79 17.95
N LYS A 839 29.20 -13.16 17.99
CA LYS A 839 29.62 -13.96 19.16
C LYS A 839 30.93 -14.71 19.01
N ILE A 840 31.72 -14.49 17.99
CA ILE A 840 33.00 -15.16 17.81
C ILE A 840 34.17 -14.38 18.47
N ASN A 841 33.93 -13.48 19.38
CA ASN A 841 34.96 -12.83 20.17
C ASN A 841 34.67 -12.89 21.67
N SER A 842 34.68 -14.05 22.27
CA SER A 842 35.13 -14.27 23.65
C SER A 842 34.96 -15.75 24.04
N ASN A 843 36.06 -16.37 24.20
CA ASN A 843 36.45 -17.41 25.17
C ASN A 843 36.96 -18.74 24.62
N LYS A 844 38.23 -18.90 25.01
CA LYS A 844 38.91 -20.10 25.41
C LYS A 844 39.71 -20.87 24.37
N SER A 845 41.03 -20.66 24.56
CA SER A 845 42.11 -21.56 24.28
C SER A 845 41.78 -23.02 24.62
N GLU A 846 41.70 -23.87 23.60
CA GLU A 846 42.06 -25.26 23.68
C GLU A 846 43.02 -25.60 22.57
N ARG A 847 44.12 -26.25 22.98
CA ARG A 847 45.31 -26.56 22.17
C ARG A 847 44.93 -27.49 21.02
N LEU A 848 45.21 -27.08 19.81
CA LEU A 848 45.41 -27.93 18.65
C LEU A 848 46.88 -27.93 18.29
N ASP A 849 47.43 -29.17 18.14
CA ASP A 849 48.81 -29.45 17.80
C ASP A 849 49.27 -28.74 16.53
N PRO A 850 50.55 -28.37 16.46
CA PRO A 850 51.11 -27.62 15.36
C PRO A 850 51.49 -28.56 14.22
N MET A 851 51.03 -28.35 13.01
CA MET A 851 51.74 -28.48 11.75
C MET A 851 50.82 -28.39 10.55
N GLN A 852 50.61 -27.19 10.07
CA GLN A 852 50.63 -26.88 8.66
C GLN A 852 51.19 -25.49 8.48
N GLU A 853 52.36 -25.42 7.85
CA GLU A 853 53.03 -24.17 7.49
C GLU A 853 52.16 -23.35 6.56
N LEU A 854 51.75 -22.16 7.03
CA LEU A 854 51.13 -21.14 6.21
C LEU A 854 52.17 -20.66 5.15
N SER A 855 51.78 -20.62 3.89
CA SER A 855 52.60 -20.14 2.83
C SER A 855 53.07 -18.67 3.07
N PRO A 856 54.23 -18.26 2.63
CA PRO A 856 54.75 -16.90 2.81
C PRO A 856 53.83 -15.78 2.32
N GLU A 857 52.99 -16.05 1.36
CA GLU A 857 52.01 -15.13 0.78
C GLU A 857 50.88 -14.72 1.76
N HIS A 858 50.45 -15.62 2.65
CA HIS A 858 49.42 -15.32 3.67
C HIS A 858 49.97 -14.39 4.77
N ILE A 859 51.23 -14.54 5.13
CA ILE A 859 51.87 -13.71 6.17
C ILE A 859 52.09 -12.28 5.68
N LEU A 860 52.32 -12.08 4.39
CA LEU A 860 52.48 -10.76 3.80
C LEU A 860 51.13 -10.06 3.63
N GLY A 861 50.11 -10.80 3.19
CA GLY A 861 48.77 -10.29 3.08
C GLY A 861 48.25 -9.70 4.40
N ASP A 862 48.41 -10.43 5.49
CA ASP A 862 48.04 -9.99 6.82
C ASP A 862 48.83 -8.75 7.32
N LYS A 863 50.09 -8.63 6.97
CA LYS A 863 50.89 -7.43 7.29
C LYS A 863 50.42 -6.20 6.55
N ILE A 864 50.11 -6.31 5.27
CA ILE A 864 49.61 -5.21 4.44
C ILE A 864 48.22 -4.77 4.90
N ILE A 865 47.34 -5.72 5.23
CA ILE A 865 46.02 -5.45 5.78
C ILE A 865 46.09 -4.72 7.12
N ASN A 866 47.02 -5.10 7.98
CA ASN A 866 47.24 -4.42 9.27
C ASN A 866 47.83 -3.03 9.09
N GLU A 867 48.76 -2.81 8.14
CA GLU A 867 49.28 -1.48 7.84
C GLU A 867 48.18 -0.57 7.24
N LEU A 868 47.27 -1.09 6.42
CA LEU A 868 46.12 -0.36 5.89
C LEU A 868 45.13 0.03 6.97
N LYS A 869 44.84 -0.86 7.94
CA LYS A 869 43.95 -0.57 9.09
C LYS A 869 44.45 0.50 10.03
N MET A 870 45.79 0.74 10.04
CA MET A 870 46.45 1.75 10.89
C MET A 870 46.49 3.14 10.24
N ILE A 871 46.00 3.32 9.03
CA ILE A 871 45.99 4.61 8.35
C ILE A 871 44.76 5.41 8.82
N ASP A 872 45.02 6.53 9.47
CA ASP A 872 43.98 7.50 9.85
C ASP A 872 43.59 8.33 8.62
N LEU A 873 42.45 7.96 8.00
CA LEU A 873 41.96 8.59 6.79
C LEU A 873 41.48 10.03 6.99
N ASP A 874 41.06 10.39 8.21
CA ASP A 874 40.55 11.72 8.50
C ASP A 874 41.65 12.78 8.66
N ASN A 875 42.89 12.37 8.96
CA ASN A 875 44.05 13.26 9.21
C ASN A 875 45.16 13.14 8.17
N ILE A 876 45.04 12.27 7.15
CA ILE A 876 46.06 12.11 6.12
C ILE A 876 45.89 13.08 4.96
N THR A 877 46.96 13.76 4.54
CA THR A 877 46.88 14.60 3.33
C THR A 877 46.84 13.75 2.05
N PRO A 878 46.20 14.21 0.94
CA PRO A 878 46.11 13.44 -0.31
C PRO A 878 47.49 12.99 -0.86
N LEU A 879 48.55 13.80 -0.68
CA LEU A 879 49.92 13.47 -1.12
C LEU A 879 50.52 12.34 -0.27
N ASN A 880 50.29 12.38 1.04
CA ASN A 880 50.77 11.32 1.94
C ASN A 880 50.02 10.01 1.75
N ALA A 881 48.70 10.07 1.43
CA ALA A 881 47.90 8.90 1.09
C ALA A 881 48.42 8.23 -0.20
N LEU A 882 48.69 8.99 -1.24
CA LEU A 882 49.32 8.50 -2.48
C LEU A 882 50.71 7.88 -2.26
N ASN A 883 51.54 8.51 -1.45
CA ASN A 883 52.85 7.98 -1.12
C ASN A 883 52.75 6.66 -0.35
N LYS A 884 51.80 6.57 0.60
CA LYS A 884 51.59 5.35 1.38
C LYS A 884 51.05 4.19 0.54
N LEU A 885 50.10 4.48 -0.37
CA LEU A 885 49.60 3.51 -1.36
C LEU A 885 50.74 3.04 -2.31
N HIS A 886 51.61 3.94 -2.72
CA HIS A 886 52.77 3.59 -3.54
C HIS A 886 53.78 2.68 -2.80
N GLU A 887 54.02 2.93 -1.51
CA GLU A 887 54.83 2.12 -0.62
C GLU A 887 54.27 0.70 -0.44
N LEU A 888 52.96 0.58 -0.19
CA LEU A 888 52.27 -0.70 -0.04
C LEU A 888 52.30 -1.49 -1.36
N LYS A 889 52.05 -0.82 -2.49
CA LYS A 889 52.13 -1.44 -3.84
C LYS A 889 53.55 -1.90 -4.17
N LYS A 890 54.57 -1.16 -3.72
CA LYS A 890 55.97 -1.54 -3.95
C LYS A 890 56.33 -2.79 -3.12
N LYS A 891 55.88 -2.90 -1.87
CA LYS A 891 56.04 -4.09 -1.02
C LYS A 891 55.39 -5.33 -1.64
N LEU A 892 54.22 -5.20 -2.26
CA LEU A 892 53.55 -6.28 -3.02
C LEU A 892 54.39 -6.73 -4.23
N ASN A 893 54.88 -5.79 -5.02
CA ASN A 893 55.60 -6.10 -6.26
C ASN A 893 57.06 -6.56 -6.05
N GLU A 894 57.70 -6.35 -4.88
CA GLU A 894 59.07 -6.79 -4.59
C GLU A 894 59.15 -8.27 -4.18
N GLU A 895 58.04 -8.89 -3.73
CA GLU A 895 57.99 -10.33 -3.46
C GLU A 895 57.51 -11.18 -4.63
N ASP A 896 56.73 -10.63 -5.57
CA ASP A 896 56.45 -11.30 -6.85
C ASP A 896 57.67 -11.54 -7.73
N LYS A 897 58.84 -11.00 -7.31
CA LYS A 897 60.14 -11.17 -7.98
C LYS A 897 61.14 -12.05 -7.22
N LYS A 898 60.79 -12.60 -6.06
CA LYS A 898 61.55 -13.60 -5.32
C LYS A 898 60.87 -14.95 -5.38
#